data_1d7f764d75d11c77c12b457628061e6d
#
_entry.id   1d7f764d75d11c77c12b457628061e6d
#
_cell.length_a   1.000
_cell.length_b   1.000
_cell.length_c   1.000
_cell.angle_alpha   90.00
_cell.angle_beta   90.00
_cell.angle_gamma   90.00
#
_symmetry.space_group_name_H-M   'P 1'
#
loop_
_entity.id
_entity.type
_entity.pdbx_description
1 polymer ?
#
loop_
_entity_poly.entity_id
_entity_poly.type
_entity_poly.pdbx_seq_one_letter_code
_entity_poly.pdbx_strand_id
1 'polypeptide(L)'
;SRNSHMTFSASWAARARKPPSVPKSKSEDNSDSDESKSEAGDEARAHISPVPPGLLASVVVFGADGDLASKKILPTLFNLWRRKLVPRDLLVFGFARAPMTTETFRKHIFKCVYHPSQPQGDRKEFLQRCHYQSGQFDEPEAMEALLRQIEEQEAARLAARQQPAGSRPQALHFQDRRPASASFDAVGAAAEAGVPEEQVRLYYMAVPPFLYASICGALRSGRRADADAAAGAASAGDFAALSLAEGASDAGGAEGDKATAAANGCGVAAGIGNGGGNGGGRVVLPTPRLEERFVLEKPFGKDTASCQQMVRELSMLREDEIFRIDHYLGKELVMNLLVLRFANVCFQGIWNRQYIKNVQVIFKEDFGTQGRGGYFDEYGIIRDVLQNHLLQVMALVAMEQPLSFSAGDIRAEKLKVLKCVQPLTLDTLCTGQYVRCGNSPGYLEEPTVVDKQSRTETFAAAVLHVHNPRWEGVPFVLKAGKALTDRKAEVRIQFHNVPGVISDLANSCPGGLPANELVVRLQPEETIYWKVQNKVPGLGFETNQIRMDLLYATKFQQRKLPEAYERLLLDVLAGQSSNFVSADELIHSWAIFTPVLHQLREEKVVPEPYPYGSRGPPGADELASRFGMQKFGGGLHTAIDARVTTAAPKRDAPPTAEVASAMLALEGRHGAPRKPSSFTNG
;
A
#
# COMPACT_ATOMS: atom_id res chain seq x y z
N SER A 1 -61.49 -49.49 24.53
CA SER A 1 -62.44 -49.09 25.60
C SER A 1 -62.10 -47.68 26.11
N ARG A 2 -63.14 -46.86 25.95
CA ARG A 2 -63.51 -45.64 26.67
C ARG A 2 -62.65 -44.42 26.52
N ASN A 3 -63.20 -43.50 25.72
CA ASN A 3 -63.31 -42.03 25.75
C ASN A 3 -63.28 -41.46 27.16
N SER A 4 -62.62 -40.25 27.26
CA SER A 4 -63.14 -39.14 28.01
C SER A 4 -62.65 -37.82 27.40
N HIS A 5 -63.64 -37.12 26.80
CA HIS A 5 -63.56 -35.72 26.40
C HIS A 5 -63.46 -34.82 27.67
N MET A 6 -62.57 -33.85 27.69
CA MET A 6 -62.72 -32.66 28.54
C MET A 6 -62.67 -31.41 27.68
N THR A 7 -63.85 -30.84 27.46
CA THR A 7 -64.10 -29.51 26.98
C THR A 7 -63.77 -28.52 28.09
N PHE A 8 -62.91 -27.52 27.85
CA PHE A 8 -62.85 -26.31 28.64
C PHE A 8 -63.36 -25.14 27.82
N SER A 9 -64.51 -24.62 28.30
CA SER A 9 -65.21 -23.46 27.74
C SER A 9 -64.52 -22.14 28.01
N ALA A 10 -64.73 -21.24 27.08
CA ALA A 10 -64.38 -19.84 27.11
C ALA A 10 -65.06 -19.04 28.24
N SER A 11 -64.32 -18.19 28.93
CA SER A 11 -64.82 -16.85 29.34
C SER A 11 -63.67 -16.04 29.94
N TRP A 12 -63.18 -15.11 29.24
CA TRP A 12 -62.51 -13.91 29.75
C TRP A 12 -62.72 -12.75 28.78
N ALA A 13 -63.89 -12.10 28.97
CA ALA A 13 -64.17 -10.79 28.39
C ALA A 13 -64.10 -9.71 29.48
N ALA A 14 -63.40 -8.65 29.16
CA ALA A 14 -63.56 -7.28 29.63
C ALA A 14 -63.28 -6.98 31.10
N ARG A 15 -62.11 -6.39 31.33
CA ARG A 15 -62.00 -5.16 32.18
C ARG A 15 -60.79 -4.33 31.71
N ALA A 16 -61.08 -3.29 30.92
CA ALA A 16 -60.14 -2.20 30.63
C ALA A 16 -59.86 -1.44 31.92
N ARG A 17 -58.63 -1.46 32.42
CA ARG A 17 -58.11 -0.49 33.36
C ARG A 17 -57.11 0.41 32.65
N LYS A 18 -57.38 1.77 32.71
CA LYS A 18 -56.44 2.81 32.29
C LYS A 18 -55.10 2.62 32.99
N PRO A 19 -53.95 2.79 32.31
CA PRO A 19 -52.69 2.83 32.98
C PRO A 19 -52.55 4.11 33.81
N PRO A 20 -51.84 4.07 34.98
CA PRO A 20 -51.58 5.24 35.79
C PRO A 20 -50.58 6.14 35.09
N SER A 21 -50.81 7.46 35.20
CA SER A 21 -49.90 8.52 34.75
C SER A 21 -48.56 8.44 35.47
N VAL A 22 -47.50 8.30 34.70
CA VAL A 22 -46.10 8.39 35.17
C VAL A 22 -45.77 9.85 35.48
N PRO A 23 -45.22 10.17 36.67
CA PRO A 23 -44.80 11.53 36.99
C PRO A 23 -43.56 11.87 36.13
N LYS A 24 -43.56 13.07 35.53
CA LYS A 24 -42.38 13.63 34.85
C LYS A 24 -41.30 13.86 35.91
N SER A 25 -40.28 13.02 35.91
CA SER A 25 -39.00 13.30 36.58
C SER A 25 -38.22 14.30 35.72
N LYS A 26 -37.75 15.34 36.38
CA LYS A 26 -36.81 16.31 35.83
C LYS A 26 -35.57 15.56 35.42
N SER A 27 -35.20 15.66 34.13
CA SER A 27 -33.89 15.24 33.64
C SER A 27 -32.85 16.20 34.20
N GLU A 28 -31.98 15.71 35.06
CA GLU A 28 -30.72 16.37 35.33
C GLU A 28 -29.77 16.09 34.15
N ASP A 29 -29.44 17.16 33.44
CA ASP A 29 -28.35 17.23 32.48
C ASP A 29 -27.03 16.98 33.22
N ASN A 30 -26.41 15.82 33.05
CA ASN A 30 -25.00 15.59 33.37
C ASN A 30 -24.52 14.28 32.71
N SER A 31 -24.28 14.29 31.41
CA SER A 31 -23.54 13.21 30.74
C SER A 31 -22.75 13.61 29.49
N ASP A 32 -22.72 14.91 29.13
CA ASP A 32 -22.00 15.31 27.89
C ASP A 32 -20.53 15.70 28.08
N SER A 33 -19.94 15.54 29.26
CA SER A 33 -18.56 15.99 29.51
C SER A 33 -17.50 14.87 29.43
N ASP A 34 -17.88 13.57 29.47
CA ASP A 34 -16.92 12.49 29.46
C ASP A 34 -16.68 11.89 28.04
N GLU A 35 -17.65 11.93 27.13
CA GLU A 35 -17.45 11.53 25.74
C GLU A 35 -16.53 12.49 24.99
N SER A 36 -16.61 13.80 25.24
CA SER A 36 -15.73 14.78 24.60
C SER A 36 -14.26 14.68 25.05
N LYS A 37 -14.00 14.18 26.27
CA LYS A 37 -12.63 13.95 26.77
C LYS A 37 -12.03 12.65 26.23
N SER A 38 -12.83 11.61 25.98
CA SER A 38 -12.38 10.39 25.33
C SER A 38 -12.09 10.61 23.84
N GLU A 39 -12.89 11.43 23.15
CA GLU A 39 -12.69 11.77 21.75
C GLU A 39 -11.42 12.61 21.52
N ALA A 40 -11.12 13.59 22.36
CA ALA A 40 -9.88 14.37 22.29
C ALA A 40 -8.63 13.52 22.59
N GLY A 41 -8.75 12.51 23.44
CA GLY A 41 -7.70 11.51 23.71
C GLY A 41 -7.46 10.57 22.53
N ASP A 42 -8.52 10.20 21.82
CA ASP A 42 -8.45 9.34 20.64
C ASP A 42 -7.93 10.08 19.40
N GLU A 43 -8.27 11.36 19.21
CA GLU A 43 -7.68 12.20 18.17
C GLU A 43 -6.17 12.38 18.36
N ALA A 44 -5.70 12.56 19.60
CA ALA A 44 -4.28 12.67 19.91
C ALA A 44 -3.52 11.34 19.62
N ARG A 45 -4.15 10.17 19.85
CA ARG A 45 -3.58 8.86 19.53
C ARG A 45 -3.58 8.55 18.02
N ALA A 46 -4.50 9.14 17.24
CA ALA A 46 -4.64 8.91 15.81
C ALA A 46 -3.50 9.53 14.96
N HIS A 47 -2.65 10.37 15.55
CA HIS A 47 -1.58 11.10 14.84
C HIS A 47 -0.17 10.75 15.30
N ILE A 48 0.03 9.60 15.97
CA ILE A 48 1.39 9.13 16.26
C ILE A 48 2.01 8.66 14.95
N SER A 49 3.01 9.40 14.47
CA SER A 49 3.80 8.98 13.31
C SER A 49 4.58 7.70 13.67
N PRO A 50 4.59 6.67 12.81
CA PRO A 50 5.47 5.51 12.98
C PRO A 50 6.95 5.87 12.77
N VAL A 51 7.24 7.04 12.22
CA VAL A 51 8.60 7.52 11.95
C VAL A 51 9.24 7.98 13.26
N PRO A 52 10.46 7.51 13.62
CA PRO A 52 11.13 7.87 14.85
C PRO A 52 11.27 9.39 15.02
N PRO A 53 11.04 9.92 16.24
CA PRO A 53 11.29 11.33 16.51
C PRO A 53 12.79 11.65 16.34
N GLY A 54 13.09 12.75 15.72
CA GLY A 54 14.49 13.17 15.50
C GLY A 54 15.15 12.60 14.24
N LEU A 55 14.52 11.66 13.52
CA LEU A 55 15.03 11.10 12.28
C LEU A 55 15.45 12.19 11.28
N LEU A 56 16.64 12.06 10.69
CA LEU A 56 17.04 12.79 9.49
C LEU A 56 16.63 12.00 8.25
N ALA A 57 15.73 12.54 7.45
CA ALA A 57 15.26 11.85 6.26
C ALA A 57 15.55 12.66 4.98
N SER A 58 16.07 11.99 3.98
CA SER A 58 16.25 12.48 2.61
C SER A 58 15.57 11.52 1.64
N VAL A 59 14.76 12.04 0.72
CA VAL A 59 14.06 11.24 -0.30
C VAL A 59 14.56 11.66 -1.67
N VAL A 60 15.15 10.71 -2.39
CA VAL A 60 15.62 10.88 -3.75
C VAL A 60 14.63 10.20 -4.69
N VAL A 61 14.05 10.93 -5.63
CA VAL A 61 13.09 10.42 -6.60
C VAL A 61 13.74 10.37 -7.98
N PHE A 62 14.07 9.17 -8.43
CA PHE A 62 14.52 8.91 -9.81
C PHE A 62 13.32 8.91 -10.76
N GLY A 63 13.45 9.64 -11.89
CA GLY A 63 12.33 9.88 -12.79
C GLY A 63 11.34 10.92 -12.24
N ALA A 64 11.88 11.96 -11.59
CA ALA A 64 11.11 12.98 -10.88
C ALA A 64 10.24 13.87 -11.79
N ASP A 65 10.46 13.86 -13.09
CA ASP A 65 9.67 14.51 -14.15
C ASP A 65 8.53 13.64 -14.67
N GLY A 66 8.47 12.36 -14.27
CA GLY A 66 7.51 11.38 -14.74
C GLY A 66 6.13 11.50 -14.08
N ASP A 67 5.16 10.83 -14.70
CA ASP A 67 3.75 10.81 -14.26
C ASP A 67 3.56 10.27 -12.84
N LEU A 68 4.26 9.18 -12.49
CA LEU A 68 4.17 8.58 -11.16
C LEU A 68 4.67 9.53 -10.08
N ALA A 69 5.83 10.14 -10.30
CA ALA A 69 6.39 11.13 -9.39
C ALA A 69 5.43 12.31 -9.21
N SER A 70 4.93 12.87 -10.32
CA SER A 70 4.08 14.06 -10.35
C SER A 70 2.69 13.83 -9.76
N LYS A 71 2.06 12.67 -10.05
CA LYS A 71 0.67 12.39 -9.68
C LYS A 71 0.52 11.68 -8.35
N LYS A 72 1.56 11.00 -7.87
CA LYS A 72 1.51 10.19 -6.64
C LYS A 72 2.59 10.55 -5.63
N ILE A 73 3.87 10.45 -5.96
CA ILE A 73 4.93 10.49 -4.97
C ILE A 73 5.11 11.89 -4.36
N LEU A 74 5.28 12.92 -5.19
CA LEU A 74 5.48 14.30 -4.72
C LEU A 74 4.26 14.85 -3.95
N PRO A 75 3.00 14.62 -4.41
CA PRO A 75 1.82 14.98 -3.62
C PRO A 75 1.73 14.22 -2.29
N THR A 76 2.08 12.94 -2.26
CA THR A 76 2.08 12.14 -1.04
C THR A 76 3.10 12.66 -0.03
N LEU A 77 4.35 12.92 -0.45
CA LEU A 77 5.39 13.50 0.41
C LEU A 77 4.96 14.84 0.99
N PHE A 78 4.37 15.71 0.17
CA PHE A 78 3.82 16.98 0.64
C PHE A 78 2.70 16.80 1.67
N ASN A 79 1.76 15.89 1.45
CA ASN A 79 0.67 15.60 2.37
C ASN A 79 1.17 15.06 3.71
N LEU A 80 2.13 14.12 3.70
CA LEU A 80 2.77 13.58 4.90
C LEU A 80 3.50 14.68 5.67
N TRP A 81 4.26 15.52 4.96
CA TRP A 81 5.01 16.62 5.53
C TRP A 81 4.07 17.68 6.17
N ARG A 82 3.00 18.06 5.48
CA ARG A 82 2.00 19.01 5.98
C ARG A 82 1.29 18.50 7.23
N ARG A 83 0.95 17.21 7.27
CA ARG A 83 0.32 16.53 8.42
C ARG A 83 1.30 16.27 9.57
N LYS A 84 2.55 16.68 9.46
CA LYS A 84 3.61 16.45 10.46
C LYS A 84 3.86 14.96 10.74
N LEU A 85 3.62 14.08 9.78
CA LEU A 85 3.86 12.65 9.88
C LEU A 85 5.29 12.26 9.48
N VAL A 86 6.02 13.19 8.90
CA VAL A 86 7.45 13.08 8.58
C VAL A 86 8.20 14.31 9.12
N PRO A 87 9.53 14.24 9.28
CA PRO A 87 10.32 15.36 9.79
C PRO A 87 10.08 16.65 9.01
N ARG A 88 9.96 17.78 9.72
CA ARG A 88 9.74 19.10 9.09
C ARG A 88 10.90 19.51 8.20
N ASP A 89 12.09 19.05 8.48
CA ASP A 89 13.31 19.30 7.72
C ASP A 89 13.64 18.17 6.72
N LEU A 90 12.65 17.34 6.35
CA LEU A 90 12.73 16.37 5.25
C LEU A 90 13.31 17.05 4.00
N LEU A 91 14.31 16.43 3.37
CA LEU A 91 14.84 16.86 2.07
C LEU A 91 14.27 16.00 0.95
N VAL A 92 13.99 16.61 -0.19
CA VAL A 92 13.50 15.93 -1.39
C VAL A 92 14.40 16.29 -2.57
N PHE A 93 14.98 15.27 -3.21
CA PHE A 93 15.82 15.41 -4.39
C PHE A 93 15.13 14.75 -5.58
N GLY A 94 14.91 15.51 -6.63
CA GLY A 94 14.50 14.98 -7.93
C GLY A 94 15.72 14.72 -8.81
N PHE A 95 15.75 13.54 -9.45
CA PHE A 95 16.74 13.20 -10.45
C PHE A 95 16.06 12.69 -11.72
N ALA A 96 16.37 13.28 -12.86
CA ALA A 96 15.88 12.80 -14.16
C ALA A 96 16.77 13.33 -15.30
N ARG A 97 16.52 12.79 -16.51
CA ARG A 97 17.26 13.18 -17.72
C ARG A 97 16.91 14.58 -18.22
N ALA A 98 15.71 15.05 -17.90
CA ALA A 98 15.26 16.37 -18.35
C ALA A 98 16.14 17.49 -17.78
N PRO A 99 16.69 18.38 -18.61
CA PRO A 99 17.51 19.49 -18.14
C PRO A 99 16.62 20.55 -17.46
N MET A 100 16.51 20.49 -16.14
CA MET A 100 15.77 21.44 -15.33
C MET A 100 16.67 22.03 -14.24
N THR A 101 16.39 23.28 -13.86
CA THR A 101 16.95 23.87 -12.66
C THR A 101 16.10 23.51 -11.44
N THR A 102 16.68 23.57 -10.24
CA THR A 102 15.92 23.41 -8.98
C THR A 102 14.71 24.34 -8.91
N GLU A 103 14.81 25.56 -9.44
CA GLU A 103 13.67 26.49 -9.46
C GLU A 103 12.55 26.03 -10.41
N THR A 104 12.89 25.51 -11.58
CA THR A 104 11.92 24.95 -12.53
C THR A 104 11.24 23.72 -11.94
N PHE A 105 11.99 22.85 -11.27
CA PHE A 105 11.47 21.69 -10.55
C PHE A 105 10.51 22.09 -9.42
N ARG A 106 10.85 23.11 -8.63
CA ARG A 106 9.95 23.66 -7.60
C ARG A 106 8.65 24.18 -8.19
N LYS A 107 8.70 24.85 -9.35
CA LYS A 107 7.49 25.29 -10.09
C LYS A 107 6.66 24.09 -10.56
N HIS A 108 7.31 23.00 -10.98
CA HIS A 108 6.64 21.75 -11.34
C HIS A 108 5.94 21.13 -10.13
N ILE A 109 6.65 20.96 -9.01
CA ILE A 109 6.05 20.42 -7.76
C ILE A 109 4.88 21.29 -7.30
N PHE A 110 5.02 22.62 -7.36
CA PHE A 110 3.93 23.53 -6.95
C PHE A 110 2.62 23.25 -7.68
N LYS A 111 2.69 22.90 -8.98
CA LYS A 111 1.51 22.50 -9.77
C LYS A 111 0.95 21.15 -9.31
N CYS A 112 1.82 20.17 -9.00
CA CYS A 112 1.45 18.84 -8.56
C CYS A 112 0.74 18.82 -7.20
N VAL A 113 1.17 19.71 -6.28
CA VAL A 113 0.64 19.80 -4.91
C VAL A 113 -0.43 20.89 -4.74
N TYR A 114 -0.90 21.47 -5.85
CA TYR A 114 -1.88 22.54 -5.80
C TYR A 114 -3.26 22.01 -5.39
N HIS A 115 -3.83 22.59 -4.35
CA HIS A 115 -5.22 22.43 -3.97
C HIS A 115 -5.79 23.77 -3.50
N PRO A 116 -6.95 24.24 -3.99
CA PRO A 116 -7.48 25.58 -3.69
C PRO A 116 -7.68 25.86 -2.21
N SER A 117 -8.06 24.84 -1.42
CA SER A 117 -8.32 24.95 0.03
C SER A 117 -7.10 24.90 0.91
N GLN A 118 -5.87 24.76 0.36
CA GLN A 118 -4.67 24.59 1.16
C GLN A 118 -3.91 25.92 1.36
N PRO A 119 -3.35 26.18 2.57
CA PRO A 119 -2.55 27.38 2.83
C PRO A 119 -1.35 27.49 1.90
N GLN A 120 -1.12 28.68 1.34
CA GLN A 120 0.02 28.91 0.44
C GLN A 120 1.37 28.84 1.18
N GLY A 121 1.40 29.14 2.48
CA GLY A 121 2.59 29.13 3.31
C GLY A 121 3.27 27.76 3.36
N ASP A 122 2.51 26.73 3.66
CA ASP A 122 3.02 25.33 3.75
C ASP A 122 3.68 24.89 2.44
N ARG A 123 3.08 25.24 1.29
CA ARG A 123 3.66 24.91 -0.03
C ARG A 123 5.00 25.59 -0.26
N LYS A 124 5.11 26.88 0.05
CA LYS A 124 6.38 27.61 -0.12
C LYS A 124 7.48 27.04 0.78
N GLU A 125 7.15 26.71 2.02
CA GLU A 125 8.08 26.10 2.97
C GLU A 125 8.56 24.72 2.50
N PHE A 126 7.65 23.84 2.05
CA PHE A 126 8.01 22.52 1.51
C PHE A 126 8.90 22.62 0.28
N LEU A 127 8.60 23.55 -0.64
CA LEU A 127 9.38 23.72 -1.87
C LEU A 127 10.82 24.14 -1.62
N GLN A 128 11.11 24.85 -0.52
CA GLN A 128 12.50 25.23 -0.17
C GLN A 128 13.37 24.01 0.13
N ARG A 129 12.75 22.86 0.49
CA ARG A 129 13.42 21.60 0.80
C ARG A 129 13.60 20.70 -0.42
N CYS A 130 13.09 21.13 -1.58
CA CYS A 130 13.16 20.37 -2.82
C CYS A 130 14.33 20.84 -3.67
N HIS A 131 15.15 19.91 -4.12
CA HIS A 131 16.33 20.11 -4.95
C HIS A 131 16.21 19.27 -6.22
N TYR A 132 16.94 19.59 -7.26
CA TYR A 132 16.94 18.84 -8.50
C TYR A 132 18.34 18.75 -9.11
N GLN A 133 18.65 17.58 -9.61
CA GLN A 133 19.85 17.30 -10.40
C GLN A 133 19.42 16.60 -11.70
N SER A 134 19.93 17.06 -12.85
CA SER A 134 19.76 16.38 -14.13
C SER A 134 20.96 15.51 -14.45
N GLY A 135 20.74 14.36 -15.09
CA GLY A 135 21.79 13.45 -15.53
C GLY A 135 21.21 12.17 -16.11
N GLN A 136 22.05 11.39 -16.79
CA GLN A 136 21.69 10.04 -17.21
C GLN A 136 21.77 9.08 -16.02
N PHE A 137 20.97 8.03 -16.06
CA PHE A 137 20.85 7.09 -14.94
C PHE A 137 22.06 6.13 -14.81
N ASP A 138 22.85 6.00 -15.88
CA ASP A 138 24.02 5.11 -16.02
C ASP A 138 25.34 5.87 -16.03
N GLU A 139 25.35 7.19 -15.90
CA GLU A 139 26.55 8.02 -15.84
C GLU A 139 27.06 8.16 -14.40
N PRO A 140 28.27 7.63 -14.06
CA PRO A 140 28.82 7.72 -12.72
C PRO A 140 28.98 9.18 -12.23
N GLU A 141 29.46 10.08 -13.10
CA GLU A 141 29.68 11.49 -12.76
C GLU A 141 28.38 12.20 -12.37
N ALA A 142 27.26 11.87 -13.03
CA ALA A 142 25.95 12.42 -12.69
C ALA A 142 25.46 11.92 -11.32
N MET A 143 25.74 10.64 -10.99
CA MET A 143 25.44 10.07 -9.68
C MET A 143 26.31 10.64 -8.57
N GLU A 144 27.62 10.82 -8.82
CA GLU A 144 28.51 11.50 -7.86
C GLU A 144 28.09 12.95 -7.60
N ALA A 145 27.68 13.69 -8.63
CA ALA A 145 27.17 15.04 -8.48
C ALA A 145 25.89 15.06 -7.62
N LEU A 146 24.98 14.08 -7.83
CA LEU A 146 23.77 13.92 -7.01
C LEU A 146 24.13 13.63 -5.54
N LEU A 147 25.00 12.63 -5.30
CA LEU A 147 25.41 12.22 -3.96
C LEU A 147 26.08 13.40 -3.21
N ARG A 148 26.97 14.13 -3.87
CA ARG A 148 27.61 15.33 -3.32
C ARG A 148 26.59 16.40 -2.95
N GLN A 149 25.61 16.68 -3.81
CA GLN A 149 24.54 17.63 -3.50
C GLN A 149 23.71 17.18 -2.28
N ILE A 150 23.40 15.86 -2.18
CA ILE A 150 22.69 15.31 -1.03
C ILE A 150 23.48 15.53 0.25
N GLU A 151 24.77 15.18 0.26
CA GLU A 151 25.66 15.27 1.41
C GLU A 151 25.86 16.71 1.88
N GLU A 152 26.03 17.66 0.96
CA GLU A 152 26.11 19.08 1.26
C GLU A 152 24.84 19.59 1.98
N GLN A 153 23.65 19.21 1.47
CA GLN A 153 22.38 19.63 2.06
C GLN A 153 22.10 18.95 3.41
N GLU A 154 22.48 17.68 3.55
CA GLU A 154 22.37 16.95 4.81
C GLU A 154 23.31 17.52 5.88
N ALA A 155 24.55 17.82 5.52
CA ALA A 155 25.53 18.45 6.42
C ALA A 155 25.07 19.86 6.87
N ALA A 156 24.57 20.67 5.95
CA ALA A 156 24.02 22.00 6.27
C ALA A 156 22.81 21.89 7.24
N ARG A 157 21.95 20.90 7.04
CA ARG A 157 20.78 20.64 7.91
C ARG A 157 21.22 20.16 9.30
N LEU A 158 22.19 19.26 9.37
CA LEU A 158 22.73 18.77 10.62
C LEU A 158 23.37 19.92 11.44
N ALA A 159 24.17 20.78 10.78
CA ALA A 159 24.74 21.96 11.39
C ALA A 159 23.66 22.91 11.93
N ALA A 160 22.57 23.10 11.18
CA ALA A 160 21.47 23.97 11.62
C ALA A 160 20.72 23.40 12.86
N ARG A 161 20.62 22.06 13.03
CA ARG A 161 20.07 21.44 14.24
C ARG A 161 20.97 21.61 15.47
N GLN A 162 22.27 21.66 15.29
CA GLN A 162 23.26 21.79 16.36
C GLN A 162 23.42 23.22 16.90
N GLN A 163 22.84 24.24 16.23
CA GLN A 163 22.89 25.61 16.71
C GLN A 163 22.00 25.79 17.96
N PRO A 164 22.52 26.49 19.03
CA PRO A 164 21.73 26.76 20.23
C PRO A 164 20.47 27.55 19.89
N ALA A 165 19.38 27.25 20.64
CA ALA A 165 18.06 27.81 20.36
C ALA A 165 17.94 29.33 20.32
N GLY A 166 18.91 30.06 20.87
CA GLY A 166 18.98 31.52 20.87
C GLY A 166 19.55 32.19 19.58
N SER A 167 20.16 31.41 18.69
CA SER A 167 20.73 31.92 17.43
C SER A 167 19.91 31.54 16.17
N ARG A 168 18.77 30.87 16.35
CA ARG A 168 17.89 30.50 15.23
C ARG A 168 17.09 31.73 14.77
N PRO A 169 17.01 32.01 13.46
CA PRO A 169 16.08 33.02 12.94
C PRO A 169 14.68 32.70 13.43
N GLN A 170 13.95 33.67 13.97
CA GLN A 170 12.60 33.51 14.51
C GLN A 170 11.65 32.96 13.46
N ALA A 171 11.48 31.67 13.42
CA ALA A 171 10.33 31.01 12.81
C ALA A 171 9.30 30.83 13.93
N LEU A 172 8.24 31.60 13.86
CA LEU A 172 7.01 31.63 14.66
C LEU A 172 6.89 30.54 15.74
N HIS A 173 7.09 30.96 17.00
CA HIS A 173 6.79 30.15 18.18
C HIS A 173 5.27 29.85 18.25
N PHE A 174 4.90 28.60 17.97
CA PHE A 174 3.69 28.01 18.52
C PHE A 174 4.06 27.26 19.81
N GLN A 175 3.56 27.75 20.93
CA GLN A 175 3.74 27.13 22.24
C GLN A 175 3.06 25.77 22.30
N ASP A 176 3.84 24.68 22.28
CA ASP A 176 3.39 23.34 22.68
C ASP A 176 3.26 23.29 24.21
N ARG A 177 2.04 23.45 24.73
CA ARG A 177 1.71 23.08 26.12
C ARG A 177 1.44 21.57 26.13
N ARG A 178 2.42 20.76 26.55
CA ARG A 178 2.21 19.35 26.93
C ARG A 178 1.64 19.29 28.33
N PRO A 179 0.61 18.48 28.64
CA PRO A 179 0.26 18.11 29.99
C PRO A 179 1.28 17.07 30.52
N ALA A 180 1.85 17.38 31.67
CA ALA A 180 2.74 16.47 32.39
C ALA A 180 1.92 15.34 33.03
N SER A 181 1.99 14.11 32.50
CA SER A 181 1.84 12.86 33.25
C SER A 181 2.00 11.64 32.34
N ALA A 182 3.16 11.02 32.36
CA ALA A 182 3.37 9.56 32.30
C ALA A 182 4.88 9.32 32.31
N SER A 183 5.36 8.75 33.38
CA SER A 183 6.71 8.29 33.63
C SER A 183 7.07 7.15 32.68
N PHE A 184 7.98 7.41 31.77
CA PHE A 184 8.80 6.43 31.06
C PHE A 184 10.25 6.98 31.09
N ASP A 185 10.94 6.73 32.19
CA ASP A 185 12.27 7.24 32.49
C ASP A 185 13.37 6.35 31.91
N ALA A 186 13.43 6.21 30.57
CA ALA A 186 14.62 5.62 29.94
C ALA A 186 14.93 6.14 28.54
N VAL A 187 14.05 6.94 27.92
CA VAL A 187 14.25 7.50 26.56
C VAL A 187 14.47 9.02 26.59
N GLY A 188 14.38 9.64 27.76
CA GLY A 188 14.47 11.09 27.95
C GLY A 188 15.85 11.70 27.83
N ALA A 189 16.92 10.93 28.03
CA ALA A 189 18.27 11.47 28.10
C ALA A 189 18.91 11.77 26.72
N ALA A 190 18.50 11.08 25.67
CA ALA A 190 19.02 11.30 24.31
C ALA A 190 18.36 12.49 23.59
N ALA A 191 17.16 12.89 24.00
CA ALA A 191 16.42 13.99 23.36
C ALA A 191 16.99 15.38 23.72
N GLU A 192 17.77 15.52 24.79
CA GLU A 192 18.39 16.80 25.21
C GLU A 192 19.69 17.14 24.48
N ALA A 193 20.34 16.17 23.81
CA ALA A 193 21.63 16.38 23.16
C ALA A 193 21.53 16.89 21.70
N GLY A 194 20.34 16.94 21.10
CA GLY A 194 20.11 17.54 19.77
C GLY A 194 20.76 16.85 18.56
N VAL A 195 21.42 15.69 18.76
CA VAL A 195 22.05 14.90 17.68
C VAL A 195 21.09 13.80 17.24
N PRO A 196 20.75 13.69 15.97
CA PRO A 196 19.93 12.59 15.48
C PRO A 196 20.74 11.29 15.56
N GLU A 197 20.13 10.25 16.10
CA GLU A 197 20.76 8.92 16.20
C GLU A 197 20.77 8.18 14.85
N GLU A 198 19.80 8.50 13.98
CA GLU A 198 19.59 7.82 12.70
C GLU A 198 19.38 8.82 11.55
N GLN A 199 19.95 8.48 10.41
CA GLN A 199 19.76 9.15 9.14
C GLN A 199 19.30 8.16 8.09
N VAL A 200 18.22 8.48 7.37
CA VAL A 200 17.66 7.61 6.31
C VAL A 200 17.75 8.33 4.97
N ARG A 201 18.33 7.66 3.98
CA ARG A 201 18.19 8.02 2.56
C ARG A 201 17.26 7.03 1.88
N LEU A 202 16.14 7.51 1.39
CA LEU A 202 15.17 6.76 0.63
C LEU A 202 15.36 7.05 -0.85
N TYR A 203 15.70 6.02 -1.63
CA TYR A 203 15.83 6.10 -3.09
C TYR A 203 14.57 5.53 -3.74
N TYR A 204 13.72 6.38 -4.29
CA TYR A 204 12.48 5.98 -4.94
C TYR A 204 12.67 5.84 -6.45
N MET A 205 12.50 4.62 -6.98
CA MET A 205 12.70 4.29 -8.40
C MET A 205 11.40 4.48 -9.20
N ALA A 206 11.04 5.73 -9.54
CA ALA A 206 9.92 6.03 -10.45
C ALA A 206 10.33 5.95 -11.92
N VAL A 207 11.15 4.97 -12.27
CA VAL A 207 11.73 4.69 -13.60
C VAL A 207 11.40 3.28 -14.05
N PRO A 208 11.56 2.95 -15.35
CA PRO A 208 11.39 1.58 -15.83
C PRO A 208 12.32 0.57 -15.13
N PRO A 209 11.87 -0.68 -14.87
CA PRO A 209 12.62 -1.68 -14.09
C PRO A 209 14.00 -2.03 -14.61
N PHE A 210 14.23 -1.97 -15.92
CA PHE A 210 15.55 -2.27 -16.51
C PHE A 210 16.65 -1.29 -16.08
N LEU A 211 16.30 -0.14 -15.48
CA LEU A 211 17.25 0.83 -14.95
C LEU A 211 17.61 0.60 -13.48
N TYR A 212 16.89 -0.29 -12.76
CA TYR A 212 17.10 -0.45 -11.33
C TYR A 212 18.53 -0.87 -10.98
N ALA A 213 19.04 -1.89 -11.67
CA ALA A 213 20.38 -2.40 -11.40
C ALA A 213 21.48 -1.39 -11.71
N SER A 214 21.38 -0.63 -12.81
CA SER A 214 22.37 0.40 -13.15
C SER A 214 22.37 1.56 -12.17
N ILE A 215 21.19 2.04 -11.75
CA ILE A 215 21.09 3.11 -10.74
C ILE A 215 21.66 2.63 -9.40
N CYS A 216 21.26 1.45 -8.93
CA CYS A 216 21.75 0.92 -7.65
C CYS A 216 23.26 0.67 -7.69
N GLY A 217 23.78 0.15 -8.81
CA GLY A 217 25.21 -0.05 -9.04
C GLY A 217 26.00 1.25 -9.02
N ALA A 218 25.52 2.29 -9.71
CA ALA A 218 26.14 3.59 -9.75
C ALA A 218 26.17 4.30 -8.37
N LEU A 219 25.05 4.19 -7.60
CA LEU A 219 25.00 4.70 -6.23
C LEU A 219 25.99 3.98 -5.30
N ARG A 220 26.18 2.67 -5.45
CA ARG A 220 27.16 1.91 -4.64
C ARG A 220 28.61 2.18 -5.04
N SER A 221 28.87 2.39 -6.34
CA SER A 221 30.23 2.67 -6.86
C SER A 221 30.71 4.05 -6.45
N GLY A 222 29.88 5.08 -6.53
CA GLY A 222 30.21 6.45 -6.11
C GLY A 222 30.65 6.52 -4.64
N ARG A 223 30.00 5.73 -3.77
CA ARG A 223 30.40 5.66 -2.35
C ARG A 223 31.72 4.97 -2.07
N ARG A 224 32.07 3.94 -2.87
CA ARG A 224 33.38 3.29 -2.71
C ARG A 224 34.50 4.23 -3.08
N ALA A 225 34.34 5.02 -4.13
CA ALA A 225 35.29 6.04 -4.53
C ALA A 225 35.53 7.07 -3.42
N ASP A 226 34.45 7.55 -2.75
CA ASP A 226 34.57 8.51 -1.63
C ASP A 226 35.23 7.88 -0.39
N ALA A 227 34.92 6.60 -0.08
CA ALA A 227 35.54 5.88 1.04
C ALA A 227 37.03 5.64 0.80
N ASP A 228 37.43 5.27 -0.43
CA ASP A 228 38.81 5.06 -0.83
C ASP A 228 39.60 6.39 -0.87
N ALA A 229 38.97 7.49 -1.33
CA ALA A 229 39.55 8.82 -1.30
C ALA A 229 39.74 9.33 0.14
N ALA A 230 38.78 9.07 1.05
CA ALA A 230 38.88 9.41 2.47
C ALA A 230 39.96 8.58 3.18
N ALA A 231 40.07 7.29 2.87
CA ALA A 231 41.14 6.42 3.39
C ALA A 231 42.52 6.82 2.86
N GLY A 232 42.62 7.20 1.59
CA GLY A 232 43.83 7.71 0.96
C GLY A 232 44.27 9.06 1.57
N ALA A 233 43.34 9.95 1.89
CA ALA A 233 43.62 11.22 2.54
C ALA A 233 44.07 11.04 4.00
N ALA A 234 43.48 10.05 4.72
CA ALA A 234 43.88 9.70 6.09
C ALA A 234 45.32 9.11 6.11
N SER A 235 45.64 8.22 5.15
CA SER A 235 46.97 7.64 5.04
C SER A 235 48.04 8.67 4.62
N ALA A 236 47.70 9.66 3.79
CA ALA A 236 48.64 10.75 3.40
C ALA A 236 48.91 11.74 4.58
N GLY A 237 47.92 11.91 5.48
CA GLY A 237 48.08 12.69 6.71
C GLY A 237 49.02 12.03 7.71
N ASP A 238 49.00 10.71 7.86
CA ASP A 238 49.88 9.97 8.74
C ASP A 238 51.32 9.84 8.22
N PHE A 239 51.55 9.83 6.91
CA PHE A 239 52.89 9.83 6.35
C PHE A 239 53.60 11.18 6.53
N ALA A 240 52.89 12.28 6.62
CA ALA A 240 53.48 13.61 6.87
C ALA A 240 53.84 13.81 8.36
N ALA A 241 53.22 13.05 9.28
CA ALA A 241 53.52 13.08 10.72
C ALA A 241 54.69 12.17 11.12
N LEU A 242 54.99 11.12 10.32
CA LEU A 242 56.05 10.12 10.61
C LEU A 242 57.43 10.53 10.11
N SER A 243 57.57 11.55 9.25
CA SER A 243 58.87 12.02 8.72
C SER A 243 59.65 12.96 9.64
N LEU A 244 59.18 13.23 10.85
CA LEU A 244 59.84 14.13 11.82
C LEU A 244 60.34 13.43 13.12
N ALA A 245 60.31 12.06 13.15
CA ALA A 245 60.65 11.30 14.38
C ALA A 245 61.65 10.15 14.13
N GLU A 246 62.50 10.19 13.08
CA GLU A 246 63.62 9.23 12.98
C GLU A 246 64.93 9.87 13.43
N GLY A 247 65.26 9.59 14.65
CA GLY A 247 66.58 9.86 15.27
C GLY A 247 66.65 9.35 16.68
N ALA A 248 66.91 8.04 16.87
CA ALA A 248 67.79 7.43 17.88
C ALA A 248 67.53 5.94 18.17
N SER A 249 68.54 5.11 17.83
CA SER A 249 69.10 3.92 18.54
C SER A 249 68.25 2.69 18.78
N ASP A 250 68.55 1.67 18.06
CA ASP A 250 69.37 0.46 18.34
C ASP A 250 68.96 -0.51 19.48
N ALA A 251 69.00 -1.79 19.05
CA ALA A 251 69.26 -3.03 19.77
C ALA A 251 68.16 -3.92 20.29
N GLY A 252 68.10 -5.13 19.72
CA GLY A 252 67.96 -6.35 20.49
C GLY A 252 66.75 -7.22 20.31
N GLY A 253 66.84 -8.21 19.42
CA GLY A 253 66.80 -9.65 19.73
C GLY A 253 65.46 -10.38 19.94
N ALA A 254 65.36 -11.43 19.11
CA ALA A 254 64.81 -12.76 19.36
C ALA A 254 63.35 -13.10 19.03
N GLU A 255 63.30 -13.93 18.03
CA GLU A 255 62.45 -15.10 17.67
C GLU A 255 61.32 -15.56 18.61
N GLY A 256 60.24 -16.00 18.01
CA GLY A 256 59.26 -16.86 18.63
C GLY A 256 57.93 -17.03 17.90
N ASP A 257 57.84 -18.14 17.23
CA ASP A 257 56.76 -18.78 16.46
C ASP A 257 55.34 -18.84 17.04
N LYS A 258 54.44 -18.96 16.09
CA LYS A 258 53.19 -19.76 16.04
C LYS A 258 51.84 -19.21 16.52
N ALA A 259 51.03 -19.04 15.51
CA ALA A 259 49.76 -19.75 15.19
C ALA A 259 48.49 -19.47 16.02
N THR A 260 47.48 -19.13 15.26
CA THR A 260 46.05 -19.48 15.31
C THR A 260 45.11 -18.87 16.32
N ALA A 261 44.06 -18.44 15.72
CA ALA A 261 42.64 -18.52 16.05
C ALA A 261 41.89 -17.21 16.27
N ALA A 262 40.87 -17.08 15.46
CA ALA A 262 39.83 -16.08 15.46
C ALA A 262 39.02 -16.09 16.78
N ALA A 263 38.58 -14.91 17.21
CA ALA A 263 37.25 -14.72 17.76
C ALA A 263 36.95 -13.24 18.01
N ASN A 264 35.77 -12.85 17.62
CA ASN A 264 35.12 -11.56 17.82
C ASN A 264 35.11 -11.11 19.30
N GLY A 265 35.32 -9.82 19.52
CA GLY A 265 35.12 -9.24 20.83
C GLY A 265 35.31 -7.73 20.80
N CYS A 266 34.23 -7.01 20.57
CA CYS A 266 34.21 -5.55 20.73
C CYS A 266 34.18 -5.23 22.22
N GLY A 267 35.31 -4.85 22.81
CA GLY A 267 35.42 -4.42 24.20
C GLY A 267 35.75 -2.92 24.24
N VAL A 268 34.81 -2.12 24.68
CA VAL A 268 35.01 -0.71 25.00
C VAL A 268 35.69 -0.64 26.38
N ALA A 269 36.95 -0.21 26.41
CA ALA A 269 37.65 0.12 27.64
C ALA A 269 37.51 1.63 27.93
N ALA A 270 36.78 1.96 28.98
CA ALA A 270 36.75 3.30 29.57
C ALA A 270 38.03 3.53 30.38
N GLY A 271 38.90 4.40 29.85
CA GLY A 271 40.05 4.93 30.59
C GLY A 271 39.73 6.31 31.16
N ILE A 272 39.58 6.40 32.46
CA ILE A 272 39.51 7.67 33.19
C ILE A 272 40.94 8.18 33.37
N GLY A 273 41.35 9.16 32.59
CA GLY A 273 42.55 9.92 32.72
C GLY A 273 42.24 11.36 33.11
N ASN A 274 42.49 11.73 34.35
CA ASN A 274 42.36 13.08 34.86
C ASN A 274 43.65 13.86 34.48
N GLY A 275 43.53 14.85 33.62
CA GLY A 275 44.63 15.74 33.25
C GLY A 275 44.09 17.08 32.75
N GLY A 276 44.14 18.07 33.62
CA GLY A 276 43.78 19.45 33.30
C GLY A 276 44.67 20.04 32.22
N GLY A 277 44.07 20.44 31.11
CA GLY A 277 44.69 21.19 30.03
C GLY A 277 43.62 21.98 29.29
N ASN A 278 43.69 23.29 29.39
CA ASN A 278 42.82 24.25 28.74
C ASN A 278 43.15 24.27 27.22
N GLY A 279 42.57 23.39 26.48
CA GLY A 279 42.62 23.34 25.03
C GLY A 279 41.20 23.08 24.52
N GLY A 280 40.66 24.03 23.73
CA GLY A 280 39.34 23.92 23.12
C GLY A 280 39.23 22.65 22.25
N GLY A 281 39.00 21.53 22.88
CA GLY A 281 38.74 20.27 22.22
C GLY A 281 37.43 20.37 21.45
N ARG A 282 37.52 20.30 20.13
CA ARG A 282 36.40 20.21 19.22
C ARG A 282 35.69 18.88 19.58
N VAL A 283 34.57 18.98 20.25
CA VAL A 283 33.71 17.79 20.51
C VAL A 283 33.28 17.25 19.17
N VAL A 284 33.91 16.17 18.74
CA VAL A 284 33.48 15.43 17.56
C VAL A 284 32.23 14.68 18.00
N LEU A 285 31.08 15.23 17.64
CA LEU A 285 29.79 14.54 17.85
C LEU A 285 29.74 13.30 16.97
N PRO A 286 29.17 12.18 17.44
CA PRO A 286 29.03 10.98 16.63
C PRO A 286 28.19 11.29 15.38
N THR A 287 28.69 10.88 14.22
CA THR A 287 27.91 10.96 12.98
C THR A 287 26.72 10.01 13.08
N PRO A 288 25.51 10.43 12.68
CA PRO A 288 24.34 9.56 12.70
C PRO A 288 24.56 8.34 11.78
N ARG A 289 24.09 7.18 12.22
CA ARG A 289 24.11 5.97 11.38
C ARG A 289 23.24 6.19 10.15
N LEU A 290 23.85 6.07 8.98
CA LEU A 290 23.12 6.20 7.71
C LEU A 290 22.55 4.87 7.29
N GLU A 291 21.22 4.84 7.07
CA GLU A 291 20.50 3.72 6.46
C GLU A 291 20.00 4.10 5.07
N GLU A 292 20.20 3.21 4.12
CA GLU A 292 19.74 3.37 2.75
C GLU A 292 18.59 2.43 2.47
N ARG A 293 17.54 2.95 1.83
CA ARG A 293 16.31 2.21 1.52
C ARG A 293 15.90 2.44 0.08
N PHE A 294 15.74 1.35 -0.68
CA PHE A 294 15.45 1.37 -2.11
C PHE A 294 14.01 0.96 -2.35
N VAL A 295 13.20 1.87 -2.85
CA VAL A 295 11.80 1.63 -3.16
C VAL A 295 11.65 1.35 -4.64
N LEU A 296 11.17 0.15 -4.96
CA LEU A 296 11.00 -0.34 -6.32
C LEU A 296 9.52 -0.49 -6.66
N GLU A 297 9.14 -0.06 -7.86
CA GLU A 297 7.79 -0.18 -8.40
C GLU A 297 7.66 -1.41 -9.31
N LYS A 298 6.44 -1.92 -9.45
CA LYS A 298 6.12 -2.95 -10.45
C LYS A 298 6.28 -2.39 -11.87
N PRO A 299 6.56 -3.26 -12.87
CA PRO A 299 6.57 -4.73 -12.85
C PRO A 299 7.90 -5.33 -12.40
N PHE A 300 7.82 -6.50 -11.73
CA PHE A 300 8.98 -7.27 -11.28
C PHE A 300 9.15 -8.51 -12.16
N GLY A 301 9.63 -8.32 -13.38
CA GLY A 301 9.70 -9.35 -14.41
C GLY A 301 8.39 -9.52 -15.19
N LYS A 302 8.41 -10.46 -16.16
CA LYS A 302 7.25 -10.87 -16.99
C LYS A 302 6.94 -12.37 -16.83
N ASP A 303 7.87 -13.13 -16.23
CA ASP A 303 7.84 -14.55 -15.93
C ASP A 303 8.86 -14.89 -14.84
N THR A 304 8.96 -16.17 -14.46
CA THR A 304 9.90 -16.63 -13.43
C THR A 304 11.35 -16.32 -13.79
N ALA A 305 11.75 -16.51 -15.03
CA ALA A 305 13.13 -16.33 -15.47
C ALA A 305 13.58 -14.87 -15.38
N SER A 306 12.79 -13.96 -15.93
CA SER A 306 13.07 -12.52 -15.89
C SER A 306 12.99 -11.94 -14.46
N CYS A 307 12.10 -12.47 -13.61
CA CYS A 307 12.04 -12.11 -12.19
C CYS A 307 13.32 -12.54 -11.46
N GLN A 308 13.76 -13.79 -11.65
CA GLN A 308 15.00 -14.30 -11.05
C GLN A 308 16.23 -13.53 -11.54
N GLN A 309 16.25 -13.13 -12.80
CA GLN A 309 17.32 -12.29 -13.33
C GLN A 309 17.35 -10.93 -12.61
N MET A 310 16.22 -10.24 -12.50
CA MET A 310 16.15 -8.96 -11.77
C MET A 310 16.59 -9.10 -10.31
N VAL A 311 16.19 -10.19 -9.62
CA VAL A 311 16.62 -10.45 -8.24
C VAL A 311 18.16 -10.64 -8.17
N ARG A 312 18.76 -11.36 -9.13
CA ARG A 312 20.23 -11.51 -9.21
C ARG A 312 20.93 -10.17 -9.49
N GLU A 313 20.38 -9.37 -10.41
CA GLU A 313 20.95 -8.05 -10.74
C GLU A 313 20.92 -7.08 -9.56
N LEU A 314 19.97 -7.24 -8.65
CA LEU A 314 19.85 -6.42 -7.43
C LEU A 314 20.56 -7.05 -6.22
N SER A 315 21.32 -8.14 -6.38
CA SER A 315 22.03 -8.84 -5.27
C SER A 315 23.13 -7.99 -4.59
N MET A 316 23.51 -6.86 -5.19
CA MET A 316 24.39 -5.87 -4.56
C MET A 316 23.72 -5.17 -3.36
N LEU A 317 22.39 -5.22 -3.25
CA LEU A 317 21.59 -4.71 -2.13
C LEU A 317 21.16 -5.86 -1.24
N ARG A 318 21.06 -5.62 0.06
CA ARG A 318 20.47 -6.57 1.00
C ARG A 318 18.95 -6.54 0.88
N GLU A 319 18.28 -7.64 1.18
CA GLU A 319 16.82 -7.74 1.11
C GLU A 319 16.10 -6.78 2.08
N ASP A 320 16.73 -6.44 3.20
CA ASP A 320 16.19 -5.47 4.17
C ASP A 320 16.32 -4.01 3.72
N GLU A 321 17.18 -3.72 2.73
CA GLU A 321 17.28 -2.42 2.07
C GLU A 321 16.24 -2.21 0.96
N ILE A 322 15.59 -3.30 0.48
CA ILE A 322 14.70 -3.27 -0.68
C ILE A 322 13.24 -3.30 -0.27
N PHE A 323 12.48 -2.32 -0.75
CA PHE A 323 11.04 -2.17 -0.52
C PHE A 323 10.29 -2.26 -1.85
N ARG A 324 9.85 -3.49 -2.24
CA ARG A 324 9.10 -3.72 -3.48
C ARG A 324 7.63 -3.43 -3.25
N ILE A 325 7.10 -2.40 -3.92
CA ILE A 325 5.73 -1.95 -3.75
C ILE A 325 4.74 -2.87 -4.47
N ASP A 326 3.79 -3.40 -3.69
CA ASP A 326 2.46 -3.71 -4.13
C ASP A 326 1.49 -2.79 -3.37
N HIS A 327 0.95 -1.78 -4.04
CA HIS A 327 0.14 -0.76 -3.36
C HIS A 327 -1.17 -1.30 -2.75
N TYR A 328 -1.61 -2.52 -3.11
CA TYR A 328 -2.74 -3.18 -2.45
C TYR A 328 -2.43 -3.55 -0.99
N LEU A 329 -1.19 -3.87 -0.67
CA LEU A 329 -0.76 -4.15 0.70
C LEU A 329 -0.80 -2.91 1.62
N GLY A 330 -0.75 -1.71 1.04
CA GLY A 330 -0.92 -0.44 1.76
C GLY A 330 -2.38 0.00 1.95
N LYS A 331 -3.38 -0.76 1.45
CA LYS A 331 -4.79 -0.41 1.63
C LYS A 331 -5.28 -0.80 3.01
N GLU A 332 -6.06 0.10 3.65
CA GLU A 332 -6.57 -0.07 5.01
C GLU A 332 -7.28 -1.41 5.23
N LEU A 333 -8.23 -1.79 4.37
CA LEU A 333 -8.97 -3.03 4.54
C LEU A 333 -8.17 -4.29 4.20
N VAL A 334 -7.07 -4.18 3.45
CA VAL A 334 -6.14 -5.30 3.24
C VAL A 334 -5.34 -5.56 4.52
N MET A 335 -4.83 -4.52 5.16
CA MET A 335 -4.17 -4.65 6.47
C MET A 335 -5.14 -5.11 7.55
N ASN A 336 -6.38 -4.63 7.52
CA ASN A 336 -7.42 -5.04 8.47
C ASN A 336 -7.78 -6.53 8.37
N LEU A 337 -7.49 -7.22 7.26
CA LEU A 337 -7.69 -8.68 7.18
C LEU A 337 -6.94 -9.43 8.31
N LEU A 338 -5.75 -8.96 8.70
CA LEU A 338 -4.97 -9.55 9.80
C LEU A 338 -5.69 -9.39 11.14
N VAL A 339 -6.18 -8.16 11.41
CA VAL A 339 -6.93 -7.87 12.63
C VAL A 339 -8.25 -8.63 12.64
N LEU A 340 -9.00 -8.60 11.52
CA LEU A 340 -10.27 -9.29 11.39
C LEU A 340 -10.12 -10.79 11.71
N ARG A 341 -9.10 -11.43 11.13
CA ARG A 341 -8.88 -12.87 11.27
C ARG A 341 -8.34 -13.28 12.63
N PHE A 342 -7.38 -12.53 13.17
CA PHE A 342 -6.57 -12.99 14.31
C PHE A 342 -6.94 -12.33 15.64
N ALA A 343 -7.73 -11.26 15.64
CA ALA A 343 -8.20 -10.61 16.86
C ALA A 343 -9.67 -10.96 17.22
N ASN A 344 -10.35 -11.77 16.41
CA ASN A 344 -11.76 -12.11 16.63
C ASN A 344 -11.96 -13.63 16.69
N VAL A 345 -12.31 -14.14 17.86
CA VAL A 345 -12.50 -15.58 18.10
C VAL A 345 -13.55 -16.21 17.20
N CYS A 346 -14.59 -15.46 16.80
CA CYS A 346 -15.63 -15.95 15.90
C CYS A 346 -15.10 -16.36 14.52
N PHE A 347 -13.99 -15.78 14.06
CA PHE A 347 -13.36 -16.15 12.79
C PHE A 347 -12.39 -17.32 12.93
N GLN A 348 -11.74 -17.50 14.08
CA GLN A 348 -10.74 -18.53 14.26
C GLN A 348 -11.28 -19.95 13.95
N GLY A 349 -12.48 -20.27 14.45
CA GLY A 349 -13.09 -21.59 14.26
C GLY A 349 -13.59 -21.86 12.84
N ILE A 350 -14.06 -20.82 12.15
CA ILE A 350 -14.76 -20.98 10.85
C ILE A 350 -13.88 -20.68 9.64
N TRP A 351 -12.60 -20.27 9.84
CA TRP A 351 -11.71 -19.85 8.74
C TRP A 351 -10.92 -21.03 8.16
N ASN A 352 -11.65 -22.03 7.65
CA ASN A 352 -11.08 -23.26 7.10
C ASN A 352 -12.06 -23.97 6.16
N ARG A 353 -11.60 -25.02 5.50
CA ARG A 353 -12.36 -25.85 4.53
C ARG A 353 -13.65 -26.47 5.05
N GLN A 354 -13.82 -26.61 6.37
CA GLN A 354 -15.05 -27.21 6.94
C GLN A 354 -16.22 -26.23 6.84
N TYR A 355 -15.96 -24.94 6.84
CA TYR A 355 -16.99 -23.91 6.82
C TYR A 355 -16.95 -23.08 5.53
N ILE A 356 -15.78 -22.83 4.96
CA ILE A 356 -15.61 -22.02 3.75
C ILE A 356 -15.72 -22.88 2.50
N LYS A 357 -16.68 -22.56 1.65
CA LYS A 357 -16.95 -23.22 0.38
C LYS A 357 -16.02 -22.74 -0.73
N ASN A 358 -15.81 -21.42 -0.84
CA ASN A 358 -14.88 -20.79 -1.78
C ASN A 358 -14.47 -19.40 -1.30
N VAL A 359 -13.35 -18.92 -1.86
CA VAL A 359 -12.85 -17.55 -1.68
C VAL A 359 -12.72 -16.91 -3.05
N GLN A 360 -13.20 -15.67 -3.20
CA GLN A 360 -13.09 -14.94 -4.45
C GLN A 360 -12.40 -13.60 -4.18
N VAL A 361 -11.34 -13.29 -4.92
CA VAL A 361 -10.67 -11.99 -4.92
C VAL A 361 -10.92 -11.34 -6.27
N ILE A 362 -11.70 -10.29 -6.27
CA ILE A 362 -12.27 -9.69 -7.48
C ILE A 362 -11.76 -8.27 -7.66
N PHE A 363 -11.34 -7.96 -8.87
CA PHE A 363 -10.97 -6.63 -9.33
C PHE A 363 -11.68 -6.30 -10.64
N LYS A 364 -12.40 -5.21 -10.68
CA LYS A 364 -13.12 -4.75 -11.87
C LYS A 364 -12.85 -3.29 -12.14
N GLU A 365 -12.70 -2.96 -13.42
CA GLU A 365 -12.68 -1.61 -13.95
C GLU A 365 -13.79 -1.44 -14.97
N ASP A 366 -14.56 -0.35 -14.88
CA ASP A 366 -15.65 0.00 -15.79
C ASP A 366 -15.17 0.75 -17.04
N PHE A 367 -13.87 0.88 -17.20
CA PHE A 367 -13.20 1.53 -18.34
C PHE A 367 -12.17 0.60 -19.00
N GLY A 368 -11.81 0.91 -20.26
CA GLY A 368 -10.78 0.20 -21.02
C GLY A 368 -9.36 0.59 -20.63
N THR A 369 -8.42 0.59 -21.61
CA THR A 369 -6.99 0.90 -21.35
C THR A 369 -6.70 2.40 -21.23
N GLN A 370 -7.65 3.27 -21.59
CA GLN A 370 -7.55 4.74 -21.46
C GLN A 370 -6.24 5.33 -22.03
N GLY A 371 -5.88 4.95 -23.25
CA GLY A 371 -4.69 5.44 -23.92
C GLY A 371 -3.38 4.76 -23.51
N ARG A 372 -3.42 3.75 -22.61
CA ARG A 372 -2.27 2.94 -22.20
C ARG A 372 -2.20 1.57 -22.89
N GLY A 373 -2.88 1.43 -24.04
CA GLY A 373 -2.98 0.16 -24.77
C GLY A 373 -1.63 -0.45 -25.11
N GLY A 374 -0.65 0.34 -25.57
CA GLY A 374 0.67 -0.17 -25.92
C GLY A 374 1.41 -0.82 -24.74
N TYR A 375 1.37 -0.20 -23.55
CA TYR A 375 1.91 -0.82 -22.34
C TYR A 375 1.13 -2.08 -21.96
N PHE A 376 -0.20 -1.99 -21.98
CA PHE A 376 -1.06 -3.08 -21.54
C PHE A 376 -0.94 -4.30 -22.47
N ASP A 377 -0.69 -4.08 -23.76
CA ASP A 377 -0.53 -5.14 -24.76
C ASP A 377 0.67 -6.06 -24.49
N GLU A 378 1.71 -5.54 -23.86
CA GLU A 378 2.87 -6.34 -23.45
C GLU A 378 2.62 -7.20 -22.19
N TYR A 379 1.71 -6.80 -21.32
CA TYR A 379 1.54 -7.40 -20.00
C TYR A 379 0.27 -8.23 -19.86
N GLY A 380 -0.87 -7.73 -20.35
CA GLY A 380 -2.18 -8.32 -20.12
C GLY A 380 -2.64 -8.21 -18.67
N ILE A 381 -3.89 -8.57 -18.42
CA ILE A 381 -4.52 -8.46 -17.10
C ILE A 381 -3.95 -9.44 -16.08
N ILE A 382 -3.44 -10.60 -16.53
CA ILE A 382 -2.86 -11.62 -15.64
C ILE A 382 -1.60 -11.05 -14.96
N ARG A 383 -0.66 -10.50 -15.74
CA ARG A 383 0.58 -9.90 -15.22
C ARG A 383 0.33 -8.56 -14.54
N ASP A 384 -0.66 -7.78 -15.01
CA ASP A 384 -0.92 -6.44 -14.44
C ASP A 384 -1.62 -6.52 -13.07
N VAL A 385 -2.47 -7.52 -12.83
CA VAL A 385 -3.35 -7.57 -11.66
C VAL A 385 -3.37 -8.92 -10.92
N LEU A 386 -3.49 -10.06 -11.61
CA LEU A 386 -3.70 -11.35 -10.94
C LEU A 386 -2.45 -11.82 -10.19
N GLN A 387 -1.30 -11.81 -10.87
CA GLN A 387 -0.03 -12.35 -10.37
C GLN A 387 0.51 -11.58 -9.16
N ASN A 388 0.13 -10.32 -9.02
CA ASN A 388 0.57 -9.42 -7.95
C ASN A 388 -0.57 -9.13 -6.97
N HIS A 389 -1.33 -8.08 -7.18
CA HIS A 389 -2.33 -7.56 -6.24
C HIS A 389 -3.29 -8.62 -5.70
N LEU A 390 -3.92 -9.42 -6.59
CA LEU A 390 -4.92 -10.38 -6.17
C LEU A 390 -4.29 -11.58 -5.46
N LEU A 391 -3.13 -12.04 -5.92
CA LEU A 391 -2.41 -13.14 -5.28
C LEU A 391 -1.90 -12.74 -3.90
N GLN A 392 -1.41 -11.52 -3.71
CA GLN A 392 -0.99 -11.00 -2.40
C GLN A 392 -2.15 -10.92 -1.42
N VAL A 393 -3.31 -10.42 -1.86
CA VAL A 393 -4.53 -10.41 -1.04
C VAL A 393 -4.99 -11.83 -0.71
N MET A 394 -4.94 -12.75 -1.69
CA MET A 394 -5.24 -14.17 -1.48
C MET A 394 -4.32 -14.79 -0.43
N ALA A 395 -3.01 -14.51 -0.48
CA ALA A 395 -2.05 -15.01 0.49
C ALA A 395 -2.37 -14.55 1.92
N LEU A 396 -2.75 -13.28 2.12
CA LEU A 396 -3.19 -12.75 3.42
C LEU A 396 -4.50 -13.41 3.92
N VAL A 397 -5.43 -13.73 3.01
CA VAL A 397 -6.65 -14.47 3.36
C VAL A 397 -6.34 -15.91 3.75
N ALA A 398 -5.36 -16.54 3.11
CA ALA A 398 -5.09 -17.97 3.26
C ALA A 398 -4.02 -18.31 4.30
N MET A 399 -3.15 -17.37 4.70
CA MET A 399 -2.01 -17.63 5.59
C MET A 399 -2.44 -18.05 6.99
N GLU A 400 -1.56 -18.73 7.73
CA GLU A 400 -1.72 -18.98 9.17
C GLU A 400 -1.44 -17.70 9.96
N GLN A 401 -1.77 -17.72 11.26
CA GLN A 401 -1.48 -16.59 12.15
C GLN A 401 0.04 -16.42 12.28
N PRO A 402 0.60 -15.24 11.94
CA PRO A 402 2.02 -14.97 12.15
C PRO A 402 2.31 -14.84 13.64
N LEU A 403 3.56 -15.10 14.02
CA LEU A 403 4.00 -14.97 15.41
C LEU A 403 3.94 -13.50 15.90
N SER A 404 4.25 -12.56 15.01
CA SER A 404 4.16 -11.11 15.26
C SER A 404 3.84 -10.36 13.98
N PHE A 405 3.62 -9.03 14.06
CA PHE A 405 3.50 -8.17 12.89
C PHE A 405 4.85 -7.78 12.27
N SER A 406 5.95 -8.45 12.65
CA SER A 406 7.23 -8.25 11.99
C SER A 406 7.16 -8.66 10.51
N ALA A 407 7.99 -8.04 9.69
CA ALA A 407 8.06 -8.37 8.27
C ALA A 407 8.45 -9.84 8.03
N GLY A 408 9.37 -10.37 8.84
CA GLY A 408 9.81 -11.76 8.74
C GLY A 408 8.67 -12.75 8.97
N ASP A 409 7.90 -12.57 10.04
CA ASP A 409 6.81 -13.46 10.40
C ASP A 409 5.66 -13.42 9.37
N ILE A 410 5.25 -12.22 8.93
CA ILE A 410 4.18 -12.07 7.93
C ILE A 410 4.61 -12.68 6.57
N ARG A 411 5.83 -12.38 6.12
CA ARG A 411 6.36 -12.91 4.85
C ARG A 411 6.51 -14.43 4.89
N ALA A 412 6.96 -15.00 6.02
CA ALA A 412 7.08 -16.44 6.18
C ALA A 412 5.72 -17.13 6.02
N GLU A 413 4.64 -16.60 6.62
CA GLU A 413 3.31 -17.20 6.51
C GLU A 413 2.72 -17.03 5.09
N LYS A 414 2.88 -15.87 4.44
CA LYS A 414 2.48 -15.70 3.03
C LYS A 414 3.22 -16.67 2.11
N LEU A 415 4.54 -16.81 2.29
CA LEU A 415 5.37 -17.69 1.47
C LEU A 415 4.97 -19.16 1.61
N LYS A 416 4.58 -19.62 2.81
CA LYS A 416 4.02 -20.98 3.01
C LYS A 416 2.78 -21.20 2.15
N VAL A 417 1.87 -20.22 2.08
CA VAL A 417 0.71 -20.31 1.20
C VAL A 417 1.13 -20.43 -0.26
N LEU A 418 1.99 -19.51 -0.74
CA LEU A 418 2.40 -19.49 -2.14
C LEU A 418 3.08 -20.80 -2.56
N LYS A 419 3.88 -21.42 -1.69
CA LYS A 419 4.50 -22.73 -1.91
C LYS A 419 3.50 -23.90 -1.97
N CYS A 420 2.32 -23.73 -1.36
CA CYS A 420 1.24 -24.73 -1.40
C CYS A 420 0.30 -24.55 -2.61
N VAL A 421 0.48 -23.52 -3.43
CA VAL A 421 -0.34 -23.30 -4.63
C VAL A 421 0.32 -23.99 -5.82
N GLN A 422 -0.44 -24.84 -6.52
CA GLN A 422 0.03 -25.47 -7.75
C GLN A 422 0.05 -24.49 -8.93
N PRO A 423 0.92 -24.71 -9.91
CA PRO A 423 0.94 -23.95 -11.15
C PRO A 423 -0.45 -23.95 -11.82
N LEU A 424 -0.85 -22.79 -12.33
CA LEU A 424 -2.10 -22.62 -13.04
C LEU A 424 -2.06 -23.31 -14.40
N THR A 425 -3.20 -23.88 -14.81
CA THR A 425 -3.37 -24.56 -16.10
C THR A 425 -4.51 -23.91 -16.91
N LEU A 426 -4.60 -24.20 -18.21
CA LEU A 426 -5.70 -23.71 -19.05
C LEU A 426 -7.08 -24.17 -18.57
N ASP A 427 -7.19 -25.35 -18.00
CA ASP A 427 -8.45 -25.89 -17.48
C ASP A 427 -9.01 -25.09 -16.31
N THR A 428 -8.15 -24.38 -15.58
CA THR A 428 -8.51 -23.57 -14.42
C THR A 428 -8.45 -22.05 -14.71
N LEU A 429 -8.33 -21.69 -16.01
CA LEU A 429 -8.23 -20.31 -16.48
C LEU A 429 -9.28 -20.02 -17.55
N CYS A 430 -9.96 -18.87 -17.44
CA CYS A 430 -10.75 -18.27 -18.50
C CYS A 430 -10.17 -16.91 -18.82
N THR A 431 -9.85 -16.62 -20.09
CA THR A 431 -9.39 -15.34 -20.56
C THR A 431 -10.42 -14.67 -21.47
N GLY A 432 -10.46 -13.35 -21.45
CA GLY A 432 -11.38 -12.57 -22.30
C GLY A 432 -10.77 -11.28 -22.82
N GLN A 433 -11.34 -10.78 -23.93
CA GLN A 433 -10.97 -9.48 -24.49
C GLN A 433 -12.24 -8.69 -24.81
N TYR A 434 -12.32 -7.42 -24.34
CA TYR A 434 -13.53 -6.63 -24.58
C TYR A 434 -13.63 -6.18 -26.04
N VAL A 435 -14.85 -6.29 -26.56
CA VAL A 435 -15.23 -5.86 -27.89
C VAL A 435 -16.16 -4.65 -27.83
N ARG A 436 -16.31 -3.96 -28.95
CA ARG A 436 -17.19 -2.80 -29.08
C ARG A 436 -18.59 -3.07 -28.55
N CYS A 437 -19.14 -2.10 -27.81
CA CYS A 437 -20.53 -2.08 -27.43
C CYS A 437 -21.07 -0.64 -27.53
N GLY A 438 -22.01 -0.39 -28.44
CA GLY A 438 -22.49 0.96 -28.72
C GLY A 438 -21.36 1.90 -29.15
N ASN A 439 -21.22 3.02 -28.43
CA ASN A 439 -20.17 4.02 -28.71
C ASN A 439 -18.82 3.71 -28.05
N SER A 440 -18.73 2.72 -27.18
CA SER A 440 -17.48 2.34 -26.50
C SER A 440 -16.66 1.44 -27.41
N PRO A 441 -15.38 1.79 -27.72
CA PRO A 441 -14.55 1.00 -28.62
C PRO A 441 -14.14 -0.32 -27.98
N GLY A 442 -13.90 -1.33 -28.82
CA GLY A 442 -13.25 -2.58 -28.41
C GLY A 442 -11.74 -2.38 -28.19
N TYR A 443 -11.10 -3.37 -27.54
CA TYR A 443 -9.67 -3.32 -27.24
C TYR A 443 -8.80 -3.10 -28.47
N LEU A 444 -9.04 -3.88 -29.53
CA LEU A 444 -8.29 -3.78 -30.79
C LEU A 444 -8.57 -2.49 -31.57
N GLU A 445 -9.62 -1.76 -31.23
CA GLU A 445 -9.97 -0.49 -31.85
C GLU A 445 -9.31 0.70 -31.14
N GLU A 446 -8.76 0.51 -29.96
CA GLU A 446 -8.07 1.59 -29.25
C GLU A 446 -6.83 2.06 -30.05
N PRO A 447 -6.63 3.38 -30.19
CA PRO A 447 -5.54 3.92 -31.02
C PRO A 447 -4.14 3.53 -30.54
N THR A 448 -3.99 3.27 -29.24
CA THR A 448 -2.72 2.92 -28.61
C THR A 448 -2.37 1.43 -28.67
N VAL A 449 -3.30 0.57 -29.10
CA VAL A 449 -3.05 -0.84 -29.40
C VAL A 449 -2.59 -0.94 -30.84
N VAL A 450 -1.31 -1.21 -31.04
CA VAL A 450 -0.69 -1.21 -32.39
C VAL A 450 -1.05 -2.50 -33.12
N ASP A 451 -0.91 -3.66 -32.48
CA ASP A 451 -1.26 -4.95 -33.07
C ASP A 451 -2.77 -5.17 -33.06
N LYS A 452 -3.40 -5.06 -34.22
CA LYS A 452 -4.84 -5.28 -34.39
C LYS A 452 -5.25 -6.76 -34.40
N GLN A 453 -4.29 -7.66 -34.24
CA GLN A 453 -4.51 -9.10 -34.05
C GLN A 453 -4.07 -9.57 -32.67
N SER A 454 -3.79 -8.63 -31.74
CA SER A 454 -3.36 -8.93 -30.39
C SER A 454 -4.34 -9.87 -29.67
N ARG A 455 -3.77 -10.87 -29.02
CA ARG A 455 -4.48 -11.84 -28.15
C ARG A 455 -4.29 -11.53 -26.67
N THR A 456 -3.91 -10.31 -26.33
CA THR A 456 -3.71 -9.89 -24.95
C THR A 456 -5.03 -9.91 -24.23
N GLU A 457 -5.07 -10.61 -23.12
CA GLU A 457 -6.25 -10.74 -22.27
C GLU A 457 -6.51 -9.45 -21.48
N THR A 458 -7.74 -8.93 -21.60
CA THR A 458 -8.23 -7.78 -20.83
C THR A 458 -9.13 -8.20 -19.66
N PHE A 459 -9.42 -9.49 -19.59
CA PHE A 459 -10.13 -10.17 -18.51
C PHE A 459 -9.49 -11.52 -18.26
N ALA A 460 -9.39 -11.90 -16.99
CA ALA A 460 -9.04 -13.25 -16.60
C ALA A 460 -9.80 -13.65 -15.33
N ALA A 461 -10.21 -14.92 -15.28
CA ALA A 461 -10.68 -15.60 -14.09
C ALA A 461 -9.87 -16.89 -13.93
N ALA A 462 -9.15 -17.00 -12.81
CA ALA A 462 -8.28 -18.12 -12.50
C ALA A 462 -8.74 -18.80 -11.22
N VAL A 463 -8.81 -20.13 -11.20
CA VAL A 463 -9.11 -20.93 -10.02
C VAL A 463 -7.84 -21.60 -9.52
N LEU A 464 -7.44 -21.24 -8.32
CA LEU A 464 -6.27 -21.77 -7.63
C LEU A 464 -6.69 -22.66 -6.46
N HIS A 465 -5.86 -23.64 -6.12
CA HIS A 465 -6.02 -24.48 -4.94
C HIS A 465 -4.79 -24.39 -4.05
N VAL A 466 -5.04 -24.29 -2.74
CA VAL A 466 -3.99 -24.27 -1.73
C VAL A 466 -3.92 -25.64 -1.06
N HIS A 467 -2.91 -26.42 -1.39
CA HIS A 467 -2.76 -27.80 -0.92
C HIS A 467 -2.14 -27.84 0.50
N ASN A 468 -3.00 -27.59 1.47
CA ASN A 468 -2.66 -27.72 2.88
C ASN A 468 -3.91 -28.16 3.70
N PRO A 469 -3.75 -28.62 4.95
CA PRO A 469 -4.88 -29.13 5.76
C PRO A 469 -6.02 -28.11 5.96
N ARG A 470 -5.73 -26.82 5.97
CA ARG A 470 -6.74 -25.77 6.15
C ARG A 470 -7.61 -25.57 4.91
N TRP A 471 -7.03 -25.68 3.71
CA TRP A 471 -7.65 -25.21 2.47
C TRP A 471 -7.88 -26.31 1.42
N GLU A 472 -7.46 -27.57 1.68
CA GLU A 472 -7.63 -28.65 0.72
C GLU A 472 -9.07 -28.76 0.23
N GLY A 473 -9.26 -28.69 -1.09
CA GLY A 473 -10.55 -28.74 -1.75
C GLY A 473 -11.32 -27.40 -1.81
N VAL A 474 -10.82 -26.32 -1.24
CA VAL A 474 -11.43 -24.99 -1.34
C VAL A 474 -10.88 -24.24 -2.56
N PRO A 475 -11.72 -23.89 -3.56
CA PRO A 475 -11.27 -23.09 -4.70
C PRO A 475 -11.09 -21.63 -4.31
N PHE A 476 -9.95 -21.06 -4.69
CA PHE A 476 -9.65 -19.63 -4.64
C PHE A 476 -9.75 -19.05 -6.03
N VAL A 477 -10.68 -18.11 -6.24
CA VAL A 477 -10.91 -17.51 -7.55
C VAL A 477 -10.31 -16.12 -7.58
N LEU A 478 -9.35 -15.89 -8.45
CA LEU A 478 -8.83 -14.57 -8.78
C LEU A 478 -9.49 -14.09 -10.07
N LYS A 479 -10.23 -12.99 -10.02
CA LYS A 479 -10.93 -12.42 -11.16
C LYS A 479 -10.57 -10.97 -11.36
N ALA A 480 -10.06 -10.63 -12.54
CA ALA A 480 -9.83 -9.25 -12.92
C ALA A 480 -10.31 -8.95 -14.35
N GLY A 481 -10.72 -7.71 -14.61
CA GLY A 481 -11.08 -7.30 -15.96
C GLY A 481 -11.32 -5.81 -16.11
N LYS A 482 -11.12 -5.34 -17.34
CA LYS A 482 -11.39 -3.99 -17.80
C LYS A 482 -12.71 -3.93 -18.58
N ALA A 483 -13.25 -2.72 -18.75
CA ALA A 483 -14.49 -2.49 -19.48
C ALA A 483 -15.66 -3.37 -18.97
N LEU A 484 -15.78 -3.54 -17.66
CA LEU A 484 -16.82 -4.30 -16.98
C LEU A 484 -17.97 -3.40 -16.51
N THR A 485 -19.00 -4.02 -15.87
CA THR A 485 -20.22 -3.34 -15.41
C THR A 485 -20.00 -2.27 -14.35
N ASP A 486 -18.99 -2.44 -13.51
CA ASP A 486 -18.76 -1.63 -12.31
C ASP A 486 -17.27 -1.62 -11.95
N ARG A 487 -16.85 -0.55 -11.27
CA ARG A 487 -15.50 -0.45 -10.71
C ARG A 487 -15.51 -0.90 -9.26
N LYS A 488 -14.78 -1.98 -8.95
CA LYS A 488 -14.63 -2.44 -7.56
C LYS A 488 -13.47 -3.40 -7.36
N ALA A 489 -12.96 -3.43 -6.12
CA ALA A 489 -12.10 -4.48 -5.64
C ALA A 489 -12.68 -5.03 -4.32
N GLU A 490 -12.86 -6.35 -4.23
CA GLU A 490 -13.46 -6.98 -3.06
C GLU A 490 -12.95 -8.41 -2.86
N VAL A 491 -12.91 -8.84 -1.61
CA VAL A 491 -12.74 -10.24 -1.21
C VAL A 491 -14.11 -10.77 -0.78
N ARG A 492 -14.51 -11.91 -1.33
CA ARG A 492 -15.74 -12.63 -0.96
C ARG A 492 -15.39 -13.98 -0.40
N ILE A 493 -15.90 -14.29 0.77
CA ILE A 493 -15.75 -15.58 1.46
C ILE A 493 -17.11 -16.18 1.59
N GLN A 494 -17.38 -17.21 0.80
CA GLN A 494 -18.67 -17.91 0.79
C GLN A 494 -18.57 -19.13 1.67
N PHE A 495 -19.53 -19.30 2.57
CA PHE A 495 -19.63 -20.43 3.47
C PHE A 495 -20.44 -21.58 2.86
N HIS A 496 -20.27 -22.78 3.40
CA HIS A 496 -21.14 -23.91 3.05
C HIS A 496 -22.59 -23.62 3.44
N ASN A 497 -23.53 -24.25 2.74
CA ASN A 497 -24.92 -24.23 3.15
C ASN A 497 -25.08 -24.96 4.48
N VAL A 498 -26.04 -24.54 5.28
CA VAL A 498 -26.37 -25.24 6.55
C VAL A 498 -26.85 -26.63 6.25
N PRO A 499 -26.20 -27.70 6.75
CA PRO A 499 -26.68 -29.07 6.57
C PRO A 499 -27.91 -29.29 7.44
N GLY A 500 -28.88 -30.07 6.92
CA GLY A 500 -30.09 -30.45 7.68
C GLY A 500 -31.01 -29.27 7.99
N VAL A 501 -31.08 -28.28 7.11
CA VAL A 501 -32.01 -27.14 7.24
C VAL A 501 -33.46 -27.66 7.42
N ILE A 502 -34.19 -27.06 8.37
CA ILE A 502 -35.62 -27.29 8.59
C ILE A 502 -36.37 -27.14 7.25
N SER A 503 -37.17 -28.15 6.89
CA SER A 503 -37.87 -28.23 5.59
C SER A 503 -38.69 -26.98 5.27
N ASP A 504 -39.35 -26.40 6.26
CA ASP A 504 -40.18 -25.19 6.08
C ASP A 504 -39.34 -23.99 5.70
N LEU A 505 -38.13 -23.85 6.28
CA LEU A 505 -37.19 -22.80 5.92
C LEU A 505 -36.60 -23.04 4.51
N ALA A 506 -36.29 -24.29 4.17
CA ALA A 506 -35.78 -24.62 2.84
C ALA A 506 -36.83 -24.33 1.75
N ASN A 507 -38.10 -24.58 2.02
CA ASN A 507 -39.21 -24.35 1.10
C ASN A 507 -39.62 -22.85 1.03
N SER A 508 -39.29 -22.06 2.02
CA SER A 508 -39.63 -20.61 2.04
C SER A 508 -38.86 -19.79 1.01
N CYS A 509 -37.83 -20.35 0.40
CA CYS A 509 -36.97 -19.66 -0.56
C CYS A 509 -36.88 -20.43 -1.88
N PRO A 510 -37.56 -19.97 -2.98
CA PRO A 510 -37.42 -20.58 -4.28
C PRO A 510 -35.97 -20.71 -4.72
N GLY A 511 -35.49 -21.93 -4.97
CA GLY A 511 -34.08 -22.18 -5.31
C GLY A 511 -33.17 -22.51 -4.11
N GLY A 512 -33.75 -22.67 -2.90
CA GLY A 512 -33.05 -22.97 -1.65
C GLY A 512 -32.48 -21.70 -0.95
N LEU A 513 -32.12 -21.88 0.32
CA LEU A 513 -31.53 -20.78 1.10
C LEU A 513 -30.16 -20.40 0.53
N PRO A 514 -29.92 -19.11 0.20
CA PRO A 514 -28.61 -18.63 -0.21
C PRO A 514 -27.57 -18.86 0.89
N ALA A 515 -26.35 -19.22 0.49
CA ALA A 515 -25.23 -19.37 1.41
C ALA A 515 -24.89 -18.05 2.11
N ASN A 516 -24.38 -18.14 3.34
CA ASN A 516 -23.83 -16.98 4.01
C ASN A 516 -22.54 -16.53 3.32
N GLU A 517 -22.28 -15.23 3.33
CA GLU A 517 -21.11 -14.64 2.68
C GLU A 517 -20.56 -13.50 3.51
N LEU A 518 -19.25 -13.49 3.76
CA LEU A 518 -18.51 -12.34 4.26
C LEU A 518 -17.86 -11.63 3.08
N VAL A 519 -18.09 -10.33 2.96
CA VAL A 519 -17.48 -9.50 1.90
C VAL A 519 -16.67 -8.38 2.52
N VAL A 520 -15.42 -8.26 2.07
CA VAL A 520 -14.52 -7.16 2.40
C VAL A 520 -14.30 -6.36 1.10
N ARG A 521 -14.94 -5.20 0.98
CA ARG A 521 -14.83 -4.33 -0.19
C ARG A 521 -13.69 -3.34 0.02
N LEU A 522 -12.62 -3.51 -0.75
CA LEU A 522 -11.39 -2.73 -0.66
C LEU A 522 -11.50 -1.35 -1.32
N GLN A 523 -12.36 -1.21 -2.33
CA GLN A 523 -12.67 0.04 -3.07
C GLN A 523 -13.84 -0.17 -4.03
N PRO A 524 -14.62 0.88 -4.36
CA PRO A 524 -14.77 2.12 -3.62
C PRO A 524 -15.61 1.88 -2.35
N GLU A 525 -15.68 2.87 -1.48
CA GLU A 525 -16.50 2.81 -0.25
C GLU A 525 -16.13 1.60 0.60
N GLU A 526 -14.97 1.67 1.24
CA GLU A 526 -14.41 0.64 2.10
C GLU A 526 -15.46 0.15 3.10
N THR A 527 -15.81 -1.15 3.03
CA THR A 527 -16.84 -1.73 3.87
C THR A 527 -16.62 -3.23 4.09
N ILE A 528 -17.02 -3.71 5.27
CA ILE A 528 -17.10 -5.12 5.61
C ILE A 528 -18.56 -5.44 5.85
N TYR A 529 -19.09 -6.48 5.24
CA TYR A 529 -20.47 -6.89 5.50
C TYR A 529 -20.67 -8.40 5.42
N TRP A 530 -21.62 -8.86 6.23
CA TRP A 530 -22.13 -10.21 6.20
C TRP A 530 -23.46 -10.26 5.45
N LYS A 531 -23.66 -11.31 4.66
CA LYS A 531 -24.95 -11.69 4.13
C LYS A 531 -25.45 -12.89 4.92
N VAL A 532 -26.53 -12.70 5.63
CA VAL A 532 -27.14 -13.70 6.52
C VAL A 532 -28.62 -13.84 6.25
N GLN A 533 -29.17 -15.00 6.55
CA GLN A 533 -30.61 -15.22 6.47
C GLN A 533 -31.28 -14.60 7.70
N ASN A 534 -32.38 -13.90 7.48
CA ASN A 534 -33.17 -13.29 8.53
C ASN A 534 -34.66 -13.57 8.29
N LYS A 535 -35.41 -13.74 9.36
CA LYS A 535 -36.85 -13.86 9.28
C LYS A 535 -37.46 -12.50 8.90
N VAL A 536 -38.34 -12.47 7.91
CA VAL A 536 -39.15 -11.29 7.59
C VAL A 536 -40.11 -11.00 8.76
N PRO A 537 -40.19 -9.76 9.26
CA PRO A 537 -41.15 -9.44 10.31
C PRO A 537 -42.60 -9.77 9.90
N GLY A 538 -43.33 -10.48 10.74
CA GLY A 538 -44.70 -10.97 10.48
C GLY A 538 -44.99 -12.25 11.19
N LEU A 539 -46.17 -12.82 10.94
CA LEU A 539 -46.67 -14.06 11.59
C LEU A 539 -46.06 -15.33 10.99
N GLY A 540 -45.60 -15.29 9.73
CA GLY A 540 -44.99 -16.41 9.05
C GLY A 540 -43.48 -16.53 9.33
N PHE A 541 -42.87 -17.58 8.73
CA PHE A 541 -41.42 -17.85 8.78
C PHE A 541 -40.71 -17.55 7.44
N GLU A 542 -41.25 -16.62 6.66
CA GLU A 542 -40.59 -16.18 5.44
C GLU A 542 -39.20 -15.67 5.77
N THR A 543 -38.20 -16.03 4.96
CA THR A 543 -36.82 -15.64 5.12
C THR A 543 -36.37 -14.73 3.98
N ASN A 544 -35.50 -13.78 4.31
CA ASN A 544 -34.81 -12.94 3.35
C ASN A 544 -33.34 -12.85 3.71
N GLN A 545 -32.46 -12.82 2.69
CA GLN A 545 -31.05 -12.55 2.93
C GLN A 545 -30.86 -11.05 3.16
N ILE A 546 -30.37 -10.69 4.33
CA ILE A 546 -30.05 -9.31 4.69
C ILE A 546 -28.53 -9.08 4.70
N ARG A 547 -28.16 -7.80 4.64
CA ARG A 547 -26.81 -7.33 4.78
C ARG A 547 -26.64 -6.68 6.15
N MET A 548 -25.62 -7.14 6.90
CA MET A 548 -25.14 -6.51 8.14
C MET A 548 -23.80 -5.88 7.84
N ASP A 549 -23.69 -4.56 7.84
CA ASP A 549 -22.52 -3.86 7.34
C ASP A 549 -21.84 -2.91 8.33
N LEU A 550 -20.54 -2.77 8.11
CA LEU A 550 -19.66 -1.77 8.69
C LEU A 550 -19.11 -0.91 7.55
N LEU A 551 -19.73 0.23 7.31
CA LEU A 551 -19.24 1.22 6.36
C LEU A 551 -18.25 2.15 7.07
N TYR A 552 -16.97 2.13 6.62
CA TYR A 552 -15.88 2.87 7.25
C TYR A 552 -16.13 4.40 7.26
N ALA A 553 -16.61 4.95 6.16
CA ALA A 553 -16.93 6.37 6.04
C ALA A 553 -17.97 6.84 7.07
N THR A 554 -18.92 5.97 7.45
CA THR A 554 -19.96 6.29 8.45
C THR A 554 -19.45 6.06 9.87
N LYS A 555 -18.72 4.95 10.10
CA LYS A 555 -18.26 4.60 11.46
C LYS A 555 -17.09 5.46 11.92
N PHE A 556 -16.19 5.83 11.01
CA PHE A 556 -14.96 6.56 11.30
C PHE A 556 -14.97 7.96 10.63
N GLN A 557 -16.09 8.69 10.72
CA GLN A 557 -16.33 9.97 10.04
C GLN A 557 -15.24 11.02 10.28
N GLN A 558 -14.62 11.02 11.44
CA GLN A 558 -13.58 11.98 11.83
C GLN A 558 -12.17 11.56 11.36
N ARG A 559 -12.00 10.33 10.89
CA ARG A 559 -10.69 9.80 10.48
C ARG A 559 -10.60 9.75 8.96
N LYS A 560 -9.72 10.55 8.38
CA LYS A 560 -9.36 10.40 6.96
C LYS A 560 -8.51 9.13 6.81
N LEU A 561 -9.01 8.14 6.07
CA LEU A 561 -8.24 6.95 5.72
C LEU A 561 -6.98 7.37 4.92
N PRO A 562 -5.79 6.87 5.29
CA PRO A 562 -4.58 7.14 4.53
C PRO A 562 -4.66 6.51 3.14
N GLU A 563 -4.13 7.19 2.13
CA GLU A 563 -3.92 6.55 0.83
C GLU A 563 -2.81 5.48 0.96
N ALA A 564 -2.87 4.45 0.11
CA ALA A 564 -1.92 3.35 0.13
C ALA A 564 -0.44 3.83 0.05
N TYR A 565 -0.16 4.82 -0.80
CA TYR A 565 1.18 5.40 -0.91
C TYR A 565 1.59 6.23 0.33
N GLU A 566 0.65 6.92 0.99
CA GLU A 566 0.93 7.58 2.28
C GLU A 566 1.42 6.56 3.30
N ARG A 567 0.71 5.43 3.41
CA ARG A 567 1.07 4.35 4.33
C ARG A 567 2.43 3.74 3.99
N LEU A 568 2.65 3.35 2.73
CA LEU A 568 3.87 2.67 2.31
C LEU A 568 5.11 3.57 2.47
N LEU A 569 5.03 4.86 2.14
CA LEU A 569 6.16 5.77 2.35
C LEU A 569 6.49 5.97 3.82
N LEU A 570 5.48 6.03 4.71
CA LEU A 570 5.73 6.05 6.16
C LEU A 570 6.38 4.76 6.63
N ASP A 571 5.91 3.60 6.14
CA ASP A 571 6.49 2.30 6.48
C ASP A 571 7.96 2.21 6.04
N VAL A 572 8.30 2.71 4.83
CA VAL A 572 9.70 2.79 4.37
C VAL A 572 10.52 3.69 5.29
N LEU A 573 10.03 4.88 5.63
CA LEU A 573 10.76 5.82 6.50
C LEU A 573 10.90 5.31 7.95
N ALA A 574 10.04 4.38 8.37
CA ALA A 574 10.12 3.69 9.66
C ALA A 574 10.88 2.36 9.61
N GLY A 575 11.39 1.93 8.45
CA GLY A 575 12.04 0.62 8.28
C GLY A 575 11.10 -0.59 8.35
N GLN A 576 9.78 -0.37 8.23
CA GLN A 576 8.76 -1.40 8.33
C GLN A 576 8.49 -2.03 6.97
N SER A 577 8.98 -3.24 6.73
CA SER A 577 8.85 -3.89 5.42
C SER A 577 7.76 -4.98 5.36
N SER A 578 6.85 -5.05 6.35
CA SER A 578 5.75 -6.03 6.40
C SER A 578 4.73 -5.89 5.26
N ASN A 579 4.54 -4.68 4.74
CA ASN A 579 3.62 -4.37 3.65
C ASN A 579 4.30 -4.36 2.26
N PHE A 580 5.49 -4.97 2.14
CA PHE A 580 6.25 -5.05 0.90
C PHE A 580 6.52 -6.49 0.51
N VAL A 581 6.73 -6.71 -0.78
CA VAL A 581 6.89 -8.05 -1.35
C VAL A 581 8.36 -8.46 -1.32
N SER A 582 8.66 -9.65 -0.78
CA SER A 582 10.02 -10.20 -0.79
C SER A 582 10.39 -10.84 -2.13
N ALA A 583 11.70 -11.04 -2.36
CA ALA A 583 12.18 -11.73 -3.55
C ALA A 583 11.62 -13.15 -3.67
N ASP A 584 11.57 -13.89 -2.56
CA ASP A 584 11.02 -15.25 -2.54
C ASP A 584 9.54 -15.29 -2.88
N GLU A 585 8.73 -14.35 -2.35
CA GLU A 585 7.32 -14.24 -2.71
C GLU A 585 7.14 -13.97 -4.21
N LEU A 586 7.96 -13.09 -4.80
CA LEU A 586 7.90 -12.80 -6.25
C LEU A 586 8.20 -14.04 -7.09
N ILE A 587 9.28 -14.76 -6.76
CA ILE A 587 9.70 -15.96 -7.50
C ILE A 587 8.60 -17.02 -7.46
N HIS A 588 8.04 -17.29 -6.28
CA HIS A 588 6.96 -18.27 -6.13
C HIS A 588 5.64 -17.81 -6.78
N SER A 589 5.33 -16.50 -6.71
CA SER A 589 4.18 -15.92 -7.42
C SER A 589 4.29 -16.13 -8.93
N TRP A 590 5.47 -15.90 -9.53
CA TRP A 590 5.69 -16.16 -10.95
C TRP A 590 5.66 -17.64 -11.30
N ALA A 591 6.17 -18.52 -10.42
CA ALA A 591 6.13 -19.97 -10.66
C ALA A 591 4.69 -20.50 -10.82
N ILE A 592 3.70 -19.86 -10.17
CA ILE A 592 2.28 -20.21 -10.30
C ILE A 592 1.73 -19.85 -11.70
N PHE A 593 2.09 -18.69 -12.23
CA PHE A 593 1.48 -18.15 -13.46
C PHE A 593 2.31 -18.40 -14.73
N THR A 594 3.63 -18.54 -14.63
CA THR A 594 4.52 -18.65 -15.81
C THR A 594 4.14 -19.82 -16.73
N PRO A 595 3.83 -21.04 -16.24
CA PRO A 595 3.51 -22.16 -17.13
C PRO A 595 2.31 -21.86 -18.02
N VAL A 596 1.21 -21.36 -17.47
CA VAL A 596 0.00 -21.05 -18.25
C VAL A 596 0.20 -19.86 -19.18
N LEU A 597 1.02 -18.87 -18.80
CA LEU A 597 1.35 -17.73 -19.67
C LEU A 597 2.15 -18.15 -20.90
N HIS A 598 3.07 -19.13 -20.75
CA HIS A 598 3.79 -19.73 -21.89
C HIS A 598 2.83 -20.53 -22.75
N GLN A 599 1.98 -21.36 -22.15
CA GLN A 599 1.00 -22.17 -22.87
C GLN A 599 0.01 -21.30 -23.67
N LEU A 600 -0.52 -20.21 -23.10
CA LEU A 600 -1.37 -19.24 -23.81
C LEU A 600 -0.70 -18.70 -25.08
N ARG A 601 0.61 -18.42 -25.01
CA ARG A 601 1.40 -17.91 -26.13
C ARG A 601 1.67 -19.00 -27.17
N GLU A 602 2.13 -20.17 -26.77
CA GLU A 602 2.53 -21.29 -27.65
C GLU A 602 1.33 -21.87 -28.39
N GLU A 603 0.22 -22.08 -27.69
CA GLU A 603 -1.05 -22.58 -28.28
C GLU A 603 -1.83 -21.47 -29.00
N LYS A 604 -1.36 -20.23 -28.91
CA LYS A 604 -2.00 -19.06 -29.52
C LYS A 604 -3.48 -18.96 -29.11
N VAL A 605 -3.79 -19.18 -27.84
CA VAL A 605 -5.14 -19.14 -27.31
C VAL A 605 -5.79 -17.79 -27.60
N VAL A 606 -7.01 -17.82 -28.16
CA VAL A 606 -7.78 -16.61 -28.45
C VAL A 606 -8.66 -16.31 -27.22
N PRO A 607 -8.54 -15.12 -26.61
CA PRO A 607 -9.41 -14.73 -25.51
C PRO A 607 -10.89 -14.67 -25.95
N GLU A 608 -11.82 -15.11 -25.11
CA GLU A 608 -13.25 -15.01 -25.41
C GLU A 608 -13.70 -13.55 -25.54
N PRO A 609 -14.45 -13.18 -26.56
CA PRO A 609 -14.98 -11.82 -26.67
C PRO A 609 -16.06 -11.56 -25.61
N TYR A 610 -16.03 -10.36 -25.02
CA TYR A 610 -17.12 -9.88 -24.16
C TYR A 610 -17.46 -8.41 -24.47
N PRO A 611 -18.74 -8.01 -24.48
CA PRO A 611 -19.13 -6.63 -24.76
C PRO A 611 -18.60 -5.66 -23.70
N TYR A 612 -18.13 -4.47 -24.13
CA TYR A 612 -17.80 -3.38 -23.21
C TYR A 612 -19.00 -3.07 -22.29
N GLY A 613 -18.76 -2.93 -21.00
CA GLY A 613 -19.80 -2.72 -19.99
C GLY A 613 -20.54 -4.00 -19.54
N SER A 614 -20.12 -5.19 -19.98
CA SER A 614 -20.70 -6.47 -19.56
C SER A 614 -20.05 -7.03 -18.28
N ARG A 615 -20.49 -8.19 -17.86
CA ARG A 615 -19.94 -8.92 -16.68
C ARG A 615 -18.64 -9.67 -16.97
N GLY A 616 -18.18 -9.68 -18.20
CA GLY A 616 -17.07 -10.48 -18.70
C GLY A 616 -17.53 -11.63 -19.61
N PRO A 617 -16.62 -12.49 -20.05
CA PRO A 617 -16.93 -13.59 -20.97
C PRO A 617 -17.81 -14.68 -20.32
N PRO A 618 -18.65 -15.38 -21.11
CA PRO A 618 -19.50 -16.49 -20.63
C PRO A 618 -18.70 -17.62 -19.96
N GLY A 619 -17.55 -17.97 -20.52
CA GLY A 619 -16.68 -19.02 -19.98
C GLY A 619 -16.23 -18.79 -18.53
N ALA A 620 -16.27 -17.55 -18.04
CA ALA A 620 -16.01 -17.27 -16.63
C ALA A 620 -17.11 -17.79 -15.70
N ASP A 621 -18.39 -17.72 -16.14
CA ASP A 621 -19.51 -18.30 -15.39
C ASP A 621 -19.51 -19.83 -15.48
N GLU A 622 -19.07 -20.41 -16.60
CA GLU A 622 -18.90 -21.85 -16.78
C GLU A 622 -17.78 -22.39 -15.89
N LEU A 623 -16.64 -21.70 -15.87
CA LEU A 623 -15.52 -22.01 -14.98
C LEU A 623 -15.99 -22.03 -13.52
N ALA A 624 -16.69 -20.98 -13.09
CA ALA A 624 -17.23 -20.90 -11.74
C ALA A 624 -18.17 -22.08 -11.41
N SER A 625 -19.03 -22.45 -12.35
CA SER A 625 -19.99 -23.54 -12.16
C SER A 625 -19.31 -24.89 -12.01
N ARG A 626 -18.22 -25.15 -12.76
CA ARG A 626 -17.42 -26.39 -12.63
C ARG A 626 -16.87 -26.59 -11.21
N PHE A 627 -16.56 -25.49 -10.52
CA PHE A 627 -16.07 -25.51 -9.13
C PHE A 627 -17.18 -25.28 -8.10
N GLY A 628 -18.45 -25.52 -8.46
CA GLY A 628 -19.60 -25.46 -7.53
C GLY A 628 -19.94 -24.08 -7.01
N MET A 629 -19.48 -23.03 -7.70
CA MET A 629 -19.77 -21.64 -7.36
C MET A 629 -21.06 -21.21 -8.07
N GLN A 630 -21.84 -20.35 -7.42
CA GLN A 630 -22.95 -19.68 -8.09
C GLN A 630 -22.39 -18.63 -9.05
N LYS A 631 -23.14 -18.33 -10.14
CA LYS A 631 -22.72 -17.33 -11.16
C LYS A 631 -22.16 -16.07 -10.50
N PHE A 632 -21.02 -15.60 -10.96
CA PHE A 632 -20.35 -14.40 -10.45
C PHE A 632 -21.31 -13.19 -10.48
N GLY A 633 -21.89 -12.81 -9.34
CA GLY A 633 -22.74 -11.62 -9.21
C GLY A 633 -24.14 -11.75 -9.86
N GLY A 634 -24.64 -12.95 -10.11
CA GLY A 634 -25.98 -13.20 -10.64
C GLY A 634 -26.92 -13.72 -9.56
N GLY A 635 -27.66 -12.88 -8.93
CA GLY A 635 -28.77 -13.20 -8.07
C GLY A 635 -29.32 -11.93 -7.47
N LEU A 636 -30.59 -11.66 -7.61
CA LEU A 636 -31.49 -10.70 -6.88
C LEU A 636 -30.89 -9.38 -6.31
N HIS A 637 -29.61 -9.10 -6.48
CA HIS A 637 -28.88 -8.04 -5.80
C HIS A 637 -28.95 -6.66 -6.47
N THR A 638 -29.31 -6.57 -7.75
CA THR A 638 -29.43 -5.29 -8.45
C THR A 638 -30.57 -4.42 -7.91
N ALA A 639 -31.62 -5.06 -7.31
CA ALA A 639 -32.75 -4.30 -6.78
C ALA A 639 -32.52 -3.80 -5.34
N ILE A 640 -31.72 -4.50 -4.53
CA ILE A 640 -31.47 -4.11 -3.13
C ILE A 640 -30.29 -3.13 -3.04
N ASP A 641 -29.20 -3.37 -3.78
CA ASP A 641 -28.08 -2.41 -3.84
C ASP A 641 -28.50 -1.08 -4.48
N ALA A 642 -29.41 -1.09 -5.45
CA ALA A 642 -29.95 0.12 -6.04
C ALA A 642 -30.87 0.91 -5.09
N ARG A 643 -31.54 0.25 -4.13
CA ARG A 643 -32.43 0.95 -3.18
C ARG A 643 -31.68 1.61 -2.01
N VAL A 644 -30.53 1.07 -1.63
CA VAL A 644 -29.69 1.65 -0.56
C VAL A 644 -28.92 2.87 -1.07
N THR A 645 -28.53 2.89 -2.34
CA THR A 645 -27.84 4.05 -2.95
C THR A 645 -28.76 5.23 -3.26
N THR A 646 -30.10 5.04 -3.30
CA THR A 646 -31.06 6.13 -3.58
C THR A 646 -31.53 6.88 -2.34
N ALA A 647 -31.19 6.45 -1.12
CA ALA A 647 -31.65 7.08 0.13
C ALA A 647 -30.67 8.08 0.77
N ALA A 648 -29.47 8.26 0.21
CA ALA A 648 -28.54 9.30 0.66
C ALA A 648 -28.64 10.55 -0.23
N PRO A 649 -28.79 11.78 0.33
CA PRO A 649 -28.74 12.98 -0.49
C PRO A 649 -27.35 13.08 -1.11
N LYS A 650 -27.33 13.24 -2.44
CA LYS A 650 -26.09 13.57 -3.19
C LYS A 650 -25.53 14.88 -2.63
N ARG A 651 -24.54 14.79 -1.76
CA ARG A 651 -23.62 15.90 -1.55
C ARG A 651 -22.57 15.75 -2.65
N ASP A 652 -22.41 16.82 -3.44
CA ASP A 652 -21.36 16.95 -4.42
C ASP A 652 -20.01 16.74 -3.72
N ALA A 653 -19.50 15.53 -3.80
CA ALA A 653 -18.13 15.25 -3.38
C ALA A 653 -17.20 15.82 -4.46
N PRO A 654 -16.17 16.57 -4.08
CA PRO A 654 -15.19 17.02 -5.05
C PRO A 654 -14.55 15.78 -5.72
N PRO A 655 -14.29 15.85 -7.04
CA PRO A 655 -13.73 14.72 -7.77
C PRO A 655 -12.41 14.29 -7.11
N THR A 656 -12.24 12.99 -6.94
CA THR A 656 -10.95 12.42 -6.51
C THR A 656 -9.87 12.89 -7.49
N ALA A 657 -8.62 13.00 -7.05
CA ALA A 657 -7.50 13.49 -7.87
C ALA A 657 -7.36 12.75 -9.22
N GLU A 658 -7.87 11.53 -9.33
CA GLU A 658 -7.96 10.77 -10.58
C GLU A 658 -9.00 11.35 -11.57
N VAL A 659 -10.14 11.85 -11.07
CA VAL A 659 -11.19 12.44 -11.92
C VAL A 659 -10.83 13.88 -12.31
N ALA A 660 -10.20 14.65 -11.41
CA ALA A 660 -9.72 15.99 -11.72
C ALA A 660 -8.59 15.96 -12.78
N SER A 661 -7.74 14.93 -12.77
CA SER A 661 -6.68 14.75 -13.79
C SER A 661 -7.25 14.39 -15.16
N ALA A 662 -8.37 13.68 -15.21
CA ALA A 662 -9.06 13.38 -16.47
C ALA A 662 -9.76 14.62 -17.05
N MET A 663 -10.34 15.49 -16.22
CA MET A 663 -10.99 16.72 -16.67
C MET A 663 -9.99 17.77 -17.14
N LEU A 664 -8.85 17.94 -16.49
CA LEU A 664 -7.79 18.87 -16.92
C LEU A 664 -7.10 18.46 -18.23
N ALA A 665 -7.12 17.17 -18.57
CA ALA A 665 -6.62 16.68 -19.86
C ALA A 665 -7.58 16.96 -21.03
N LEU A 666 -8.87 17.22 -20.77
CA LEU A 666 -9.89 17.56 -21.77
C LEU A 666 -9.99 19.07 -22.04
N GLU A 667 -9.70 19.93 -21.07
CA GLU A 667 -9.75 21.38 -21.23
C GLU A 667 -8.53 22.00 -21.96
N GLY A 668 -7.43 21.26 -22.08
CA GLY A 668 -6.19 21.74 -22.74
C GLY A 668 -6.22 21.72 -24.28
N ARG A 669 -7.32 21.32 -24.92
CA ARG A 669 -7.37 21.19 -26.39
C ARG A 669 -8.29 22.17 -27.15
N HIS A 670 -8.88 23.16 -26.51
CA HIS A 670 -9.64 24.19 -27.23
C HIS A 670 -9.24 25.60 -26.75
N GLY A 671 -8.49 26.28 -27.57
CA GLY A 671 -8.22 27.71 -27.34
C GLY A 671 -7.08 28.31 -28.14
N ALA A 672 -7.15 28.30 -29.45
CA ALA A 672 -6.47 29.34 -30.27
C ALA A 672 -7.49 30.38 -30.71
N PRO A 673 -7.30 31.68 -30.46
CA PRO A 673 -8.26 32.71 -30.90
C PRO A 673 -8.10 32.95 -32.38
N ARG A 674 -9.15 32.70 -33.15
CA ARG A 674 -9.28 33.22 -34.54
C ARG A 674 -9.59 34.72 -34.49
N LYS A 675 -8.78 35.49 -35.16
CA LYS A 675 -9.04 36.91 -35.45
C LYS A 675 -10.35 37.11 -36.22
N PRO A 676 -11.12 38.16 -35.96
CA PRO A 676 -12.33 38.45 -36.75
C PRO A 676 -11.94 38.99 -38.11
N SER A 677 -12.42 38.35 -39.18
CA SER A 677 -12.46 38.91 -40.53
C SER A 677 -13.71 39.74 -40.68
N SER A 678 -13.52 41.01 -40.96
CA SER A 678 -14.52 41.95 -41.44
C SER A 678 -15.18 41.43 -42.72
N PHE A 679 -16.51 41.36 -42.75
CA PHE A 679 -17.27 41.39 -44.00
C PHE A 679 -18.27 42.53 -43.96
N THR A 680 -18.07 43.41 -44.89
CA THR A 680 -18.94 44.51 -45.32
C THR A 680 -20.10 43.99 -46.16
N ASN A 681 -21.19 44.69 -46.03
CA ASN A 681 -22.46 44.52 -46.74
C ASN A 681 -22.36 44.26 -48.25
N GLY A 682 -23.28 43.47 -48.74
CA GLY A 682 -23.78 43.31 -50.09
C GLY A 682 -25.01 42.38 -50.06
#